data_8a306931cb06ede88f40429e8e4460dc
#
_entry.id   8a306931cb06ede88f40429e8e4460dc
#
_cell.length_a   1.000
_cell.length_b   1.000
_cell.length_c   1.000
_cell.angle_alpha   90.00
_cell.angle_beta   90.00
_cell.angle_gamma   90.00
#
_symmetry.space_group_name_H-M   'P 1'
#
loop_
_entity.id
_entity.type
_entity.pdbx_description
1 polymer ?
#
loop_
_entity_poly.entity_id
_entity_poly.type
_entity_poly.pdbx_seq_one_letter_code
_entity_poly.pdbx_strand_id
1 'polypeptide(L)'
;MLKHFFITVVRFPRFVLGAVLLATLLALAQFGDLEWETDARVYFPKGHPAIQYDEYVADTFGVKDSIIIAITNENGIFNPRTLARVARISGKVAALPGVLAQRRVDVASLATATVFMGTEDELINKPLMETVPEDEAAIASMRKLVYDHPDLFVGNLVSADGKATMIRVKLKEGIEHRYQSYFQVKGILMEELQRQGGQDGGAWPQGGEGGWPKGGGGWPRQDAGEGKGWSGDGEWKQDGEWGGSNWDRPLHEMQASNGDRFYMAGRPVIEVTSGQNALADLRIMIPLLVFTIIAALFFIFKNLRGVMLPLLVVAVSIIWTLGVMAAAGVPMYTISTMLPVILVAVGIGDALHILSHYEDIVLEDIHRDRRDIVVQLMNELGKPLLITTVTTAVGFLSLWWAEMPPFKVFGIFTALGIGFCWLASVTLVPAALAMMQPHVSNYLQRRRSLRIHDEPGPLSRGLVKLGKTLAARRTAATAAIVAVTVLAGAGATRLYVDSSWIGDFRGDSEIVRANDLLNRQFDGTIFLNVVVDGKREDALKSPALLARMEALQAHIDGLDDVGGSLSLVDYLKSTNKSLHADDEAYDKLPETRQEISEYLFLLSISGRPEQLDAVVDYQYRQANITFAIKTDHTERLKAIIDEVRGYVAREFGDLGVEVHMAGSANNSYVWADLLIKSQMLAIVLSKVGIFLVAMLLFRSLTAGLYTVLPVTFTTIVVAGLAGWMGIPLDVSTVLAAGVA
;
A
#
# COMPACT_ATOMS: atom_id res chain seq x y z
N MET A 1 3.90 -13.10 44.98
CA MET A 1 4.36 -11.85 44.35
C MET A 1 3.22 -10.90 44.01
N LEU A 2 2.22 -11.26 43.19
CA LEU A 2 1.09 -10.37 42.79
C LEU A 2 0.34 -9.74 43.99
N LYS A 3 0.04 -10.50 45.04
CA LYS A 3 -0.64 -9.97 46.22
C LYS A 3 0.14 -8.83 46.91
N HIS A 4 1.46 -8.96 47.05
CA HIS A 4 2.31 -7.91 47.62
C HIS A 4 2.38 -6.69 46.72
N PHE A 5 2.42 -6.87 45.41
CA PHE A 5 2.37 -5.79 44.43
C PHE A 5 1.08 -4.97 44.59
N PHE A 6 -0.08 -5.62 44.62
CA PHE A 6 -1.34 -4.90 44.74
C PHE A 6 -1.47 -4.17 46.10
N ILE A 7 -0.99 -4.77 47.21
CA ILE A 7 -0.94 -4.08 48.49
C ILE A 7 -0.07 -2.82 48.41
N THR A 8 1.06 -2.88 47.70
CA THR A 8 1.96 -1.73 47.55
C THR A 8 1.31 -0.63 46.70
N VAL A 9 0.67 -0.97 45.59
CA VAL A 9 -0.11 -0.02 44.77
C VAL A 9 -1.16 0.73 45.57
N VAL A 10 -1.94 0.00 46.38
CA VAL A 10 -3.01 0.58 47.20
C VAL A 10 -2.46 1.38 48.40
N ARG A 11 -1.31 1.00 48.92
CA ARG A 11 -0.63 1.69 50.03
C ARG A 11 -0.04 3.04 49.63
N PHE A 12 0.55 3.12 48.41
CA PHE A 12 1.23 4.30 47.91
C PHE A 12 0.63 4.85 46.61
N PRO A 13 -0.67 5.16 46.56
CA PRO A 13 -1.35 5.46 45.29
C PRO A 13 -0.83 6.73 44.63
N ARG A 14 -0.45 7.77 45.39
CA ARG A 14 0.09 9.03 44.83
C ARG A 14 1.44 8.81 44.16
N PHE A 15 2.28 7.94 44.73
CA PHE A 15 3.58 7.60 44.10
C PHE A 15 3.35 6.82 42.80
N VAL A 16 2.44 5.88 42.77
CA VAL A 16 2.09 5.08 41.58
C VAL A 16 1.56 5.99 40.47
N LEU A 17 0.61 6.90 40.78
CA LEU A 17 0.09 7.84 39.80
C LEU A 17 1.17 8.80 39.30
N GLY A 18 2.08 9.27 40.16
CA GLY A 18 3.23 10.08 39.78
C GLY A 18 4.19 9.34 38.85
N ALA A 19 4.46 8.07 39.12
CA ALA A 19 5.31 7.22 38.27
C ALA A 19 4.69 6.98 36.90
N VAL A 20 3.37 6.71 36.84
CA VAL A 20 2.62 6.57 35.58
C VAL A 20 2.67 7.88 34.77
N LEU A 21 2.43 9.03 35.45
CA LEU A 21 2.51 10.33 34.79
C LEU A 21 3.92 10.61 34.24
N LEU A 22 4.97 10.35 35.01
CA LEU A 22 6.35 10.53 34.58
C LEU A 22 6.67 9.64 33.37
N ALA A 23 6.32 8.36 33.43
CA ALA A 23 6.52 7.44 32.31
C ALA A 23 5.78 7.89 31.05
N THR A 24 4.56 8.44 31.23
CA THR A 24 3.76 8.98 30.11
C THR A 24 4.40 10.22 29.49
N LEU A 25 4.94 11.13 30.32
CA LEU A 25 5.65 12.32 29.82
C LEU A 25 6.94 11.95 29.11
N LEU A 26 7.70 10.97 29.62
CA LEU A 26 8.90 10.45 28.98
C LEU A 26 8.58 9.80 27.62
N ALA A 27 7.50 9.04 27.52
CA ALA A 27 7.06 8.45 26.29
C ALA A 27 6.59 9.49 25.26
N LEU A 28 5.87 10.54 25.71
CA LEU A 28 5.44 11.65 24.85
C LEU A 28 6.63 12.43 24.30
N ALA A 29 7.71 12.58 25.06
CA ALA A 29 8.92 13.29 24.61
C ALA A 29 9.60 12.60 23.41
N GLN A 30 9.35 11.31 23.19
CA GLN A 30 9.90 10.56 22.06
C GLN A 30 9.07 10.69 20.77
N PHE A 31 7.88 11.30 20.81
CA PHE A 31 7.00 11.36 19.64
C PHE A 31 7.57 12.17 18.48
N GLY A 32 8.51 13.11 18.75
CA GLY A 32 9.21 13.85 17.71
C GLY A 32 10.09 12.96 16.81
N ASP A 33 10.52 11.81 17.32
CA ASP A 33 11.38 10.87 16.60
C ASP A 33 10.59 9.75 15.87
N LEU A 34 9.24 9.87 15.83
CA LEU A 34 8.39 8.87 15.19
C LEU A 34 8.32 9.09 13.69
N GLU A 35 9.03 8.27 12.95
CA GLU A 35 9.06 8.30 11.49
C GLU A 35 7.89 7.51 10.87
N TRP A 36 7.47 7.92 9.67
CA TRP A 36 6.47 7.23 8.86
C TRP A 36 7.14 6.56 7.67
N GLU A 37 6.82 5.29 7.46
CA GLU A 37 7.33 4.53 6.33
C GLU A 37 6.17 4.00 5.48
N THR A 38 6.05 4.51 4.25
CA THR A 38 4.98 4.17 3.32
C THR A 38 5.47 3.46 2.07
N ASP A 39 6.78 3.24 1.93
CA ASP A 39 7.32 2.48 0.80
C ASP A 39 6.80 1.04 0.84
N ALA A 40 6.16 0.61 -0.24
CA ALA A 40 5.66 -0.76 -0.37
C ALA A 40 6.78 -1.81 -0.35
N ARG A 41 8.03 -1.45 -0.67
CA ARG A 41 9.18 -2.37 -0.66
C ARG A 41 9.54 -2.83 0.75
N VAL A 42 9.21 -2.07 1.80
CA VAL A 42 9.49 -2.48 3.19
C VAL A 42 8.72 -3.71 3.64
N TYR A 43 7.67 -4.09 2.92
CA TYR A 43 6.95 -5.32 3.18
C TYR A 43 7.72 -6.58 2.78
N PHE A 44 8.72 -6.46 1.91
CA PHE A 44 9.57 -7.58 1.53
C PHE A 44 10.69 -7.80 2.54
N PRO A 45 11.07 -9.05 2.82
CA PRO A 45 12.25 -9.35 3.61
C PRO A 45 13.50 -8.71 2.98
N LYS A 46 14.40 -8.19 3.81
CA LYS A 46 15.67 -7.64 3.31
C LYS A 46 16.44 -8.69 2.50
N GLY A 47 16.83 -8.31 1.30
CA GLY A 47 17.55 -9.22 0.39
C GLY A 47 16.67 -10.29 -0.28
N HIS A 48 15.35 -10.09 -0.34
CA HIS A 48 14.47 -11.02 -1.04
C HIS A 48 14.84 -11.12 -2.53
N PRO A 49 14.98 -12.34 -3.11
CA PRO A 49 15.48 -12.51 -4.48
C PRO A 49 14.68 -11.74 -5.54
N ALA A 50 13.35 -11.67 -5.39
CA ALA A 50 12.51 -10.95 -6.35
C ALA A 50 12.81 -9.44 -6.36
N ILE A 51 13.08 -8.82 -5.20
CA ILE A 51 13.40 -7.40 -5.10
C ILE A 51 14.82 -7.14 -5.62
N GLN A 52 15.79 -7.97 -5.25
CA GLN A 52 17.15 -7.86 -5.79
C GLN A 52 17.17 -7.99 -7.31
N TYR A 53 16.36 -8.90 -7.85
CA TYR A 53 16.26 -9.06 -9.30
C TYR A 53 15.51 -7.90 -9.95
N ASP A 54 14.46 -7.36 -9.31
CA ASP A 54 13.76 -6.17 -9.77
C ASP A 54 14.69 -4.93 -9.81
N GLU A 55 15.53 -4.75 -8.79
CA GLU A 55 16.57 -3.70 -8.75
C GLU A 55 17.61 -3.91 -9.87
N TYR A 56 18.07 -5.15 -10.07
CA TYR A 56 18.99 -5.48 -11.17
C TYR A 56 18.37 -5.13 -12.52
N VAL A 57 17.11 -5.49 -12.77
CA VAL A 57 16.39 -5.19 -14.02
C VAL A 57 16.19 -3.68 -14.18
N ALA A 58 15.83 -2.98 -13.08
CA ALA A 58 15.69 -1.53 -13.09
C ALA A 58 16.98 -0.80 -13.44
N ASP A 59 18.12 -1.30 -12.96
CA ASP A 59 19.43 -0.70 -13.24
C ASP A 59 19.96 -1.08 -14.64
N THR A 60 19.74 -2.33 -15.07
CA THR A 60 20.22 -2.82 -16.39
C THR A 60 19.41 -2.20 -17.52
N PHE A 61 18.09 -2.17 -17.42
CA PHE A 61 17.19 -1.71 -18.48
C PHE A 61 16.61 -0.31 -18.24
N GLY A 62 16.91 0.32 -17.11
CA GLY A 62 16.41 1.66 -16.80
C GLY A 62 14.90 1.74 -16.59
N VAL A 63 14.24 0.61 -16.25
CA VAL A 63 12.78 0.53 -16.02
C VAL A 63 12.44 0.87 -14.57
N LYS A 64 12.57 2.15 -14.22
CA LYS A 64 12.37 2.66 -12.85
C LYS A 64 10.92 3.12 -12.61
N ASP A 65 10.53 3.19 -11.33
CA ASP A 65 9.23 3.72 -10.91
C ASP A 65 9.01 5.12 -11.49
N SER A 66 7.82 5.37 -12.01
CA SER A 66 7.49 6.60 -12.71
C SER A 66 6.19 7.23 -12.21
N ILE A 67 6.15 8.55 -12.19
CA ILE A 67 4.89 9.30 -12.16
C ILE A 67 4.37 9.35 -13.59
N ILE A 68 3.11 9.00 -13.79
CA ILE A 68 2.41 9.07 -15.07
C ILE A 68 1.46 10.25 -15.01
N ILE A 69 1.60 11.19 -15.94
CA ILE A 69 0.71 12.33 -16.12
C ILE A 69 -0.07 12.10 -17.41
N ALA A 70 -1.39 11.96 -17.34
CA ALA A 70 -2.22 11.93 -18.52
C ALA A 70 -2.89 13.29 -18.76
N ILE A 71 -2.92 13.71 -20.01
CA ILE A 71 -3.58 14.93 -20.48
C ILE A 71 -4.65 14.51 -21.47
N THR A 72 -5.91 14.87 -21.21
CA THR A 72 -7.04 14.54 -22.08
C THR A 72 -7.68 15.80 -22.63
N ASN A 73 -8.12 15.74 -23.89
CA ASN A 73 -8.91 16.78 -24.52
C ASN A 73 -9.96 16.16 -25.43
N GLU A 74 -11.22 16.46 -25.20
CA GLU A 74 -12.35 15.90 -25.96
C GLU A 74 -12.29 16.22 -27.45
N ASN A 75 -11.65 17.33 -27.81
CA ASN A 75 -11.46 17.76 -29.21
C ASN A 75 -10.18 17.19 -29.84
N GLY A 76 -9.46 16.32 -29.12
CA GLY A 76 -8.18 15.73 -29.54
C GLY A 76 -6.98 16.50 -29.02
N ILE A 77 -5.86 15.77 -28.79
CA ILE A 77 -4.62 16.33 -28.24
C ILE A 77 -3.73 16.98 -29.32
N PHE A 78 -3.97 16.68 -30.59
CA PHE A 78 -3.21 17.23 -31.70
C PHE A 78 -3.70 18.65 -32.04
N ASN A 79 -3.44 19.58 -31.11
CA ASN A 79 -3.68 21.00 -31.29
C ASN A 79 -2.54 21.81 -30.66
N PRO A 80 -2.24 23.04 -31.15
CA PRO A 80 -1.08 23.80 -30.70
C PRO A 80 -1.00 24.03 -29.21
N ARG A 81 -2.15 24.29 -28.56
CA ARG A 81 -2.20 24.63 -27.12
C ARG A 81 -1.90 23.41 -26.25
N THR A 82 -2.48 22.25 -26.56
CA THR A 82 -2.20 21.01 -25.81
C THR A 82 -0.76 20.56 -26.03
N LEU A 83 -0.25 20.60 -27.28
CA LEU A 83 1.14 20.22 -27.59
C LEU A 83 2.15 21.16 -26.90
N ALA A 84 1.89 22.48 -26.90
CA ALA A 84 2.71 23.43 -26.15
C ALA A 84 2.72 23.14 -24.64
N ARG A 85 1.59 22.73 -24.10
CA ARG A 85 1.46 22.35 -22.67
C ARG A 85 2.24 21.07 -22.36
N VAL A 86 2.14 20.05 -23.20
CA VAL A 86 2.96 18.83 -23.10
C VAL A 86 4.44 19.17 -23.05
N ALA A 87 4.92 20.04 -23.95
CA ALA A 87 6.31 20.48 -23.99
C ALA A 87 6.73 21.22 -22.72
N ARG A 88 5.92 22.17 -22.24
CA ARG A 88 6.23 22.94 -21.03
C ARG A 88 6.25 22.05 -19.78
N ILE A 89 5.23 21.19 -19.61
CA ILE A 89 5.19 20.25 -18.47
C ILE A 89 6.41 19.34 -18.51
N SER A 90 6.71 18.73 -19.64
CA SER A 90 7.90 17.87 -19.81
C SER A 90 9.20 18.59 -19.42
N GLY A 91 9.37 19.84 -19.87
CA GLY A 91 10.54 20.64 -19.51
C GLY A 91 10.62 21.01 -18.03
N LYS A 92 9.50 21.44 -17.41
CA LYS A 92 9.44 21.79 -16.00
C LYS A 92 9.69 20.57 -15.10
N VAL A 93 9.11 19.43 -15.45
CA VAL A 93 9.24 18.19 -14.66
C VAL A 93 10.66 17.64 -14.74
N ALA A 94 11.28 17.71 -15.93
CA ALA A 94 12.68 17.31 -16.12
C ALA A 94 13.67 18.13 -15.29
N ALA A 95 13.33 19.36 -14.92
CA ALA A 95 14.17 20.23 -14.10
C ALA A 95 14.03 19.92 -12.58
N LEU A 96 13.13 19.03 -12.15
CA LEU A 96 12.92 18.71 -10.74
C LEU A 96 14.07 17.87 -10.14
N PRO A 97 14.51 18.16 -8.91
CA PRO A 97 15.67 17.49 -8.28
C PRO A 97 15.48 15.99 -8.12
N GLY A 98 14.24 15.55 -7.83
CA GLY A 98 13.87 14.14 -7.62
C GLY A 98 13.65 13.34 -8.91
N VAL A 99 13.68 13.99 -10.07
CA VAL A 99 13.46 13.36 -11.38
C VAL A 99 14.78 12.93 -11.98
N LEU A 100 14.78 11.74 -12.59
CA LEU A 100 15.84 11.34 -13.49
C LEU A 100 15.66 12.12 -14.79
N ALA A 101 16.68 12.89 -15.20
CA ALA A 101 16.66 13.67 -16.42
C ALA A 101 18.03 13.67 -17.09
N GLN A 102 18.74 12.54 -16.97
CA GLN A 102 20.05 12.36 -17.62
C GLN A 102 19.87 12.04 -19.11
N ARG A 103 18.80 11.35 -19.46
CA ARG A 103 18.44 10.93 -20.81
C ARG A 103 17.04 11.44 -21.16
N ARG A 104 16.74 11.66 -22.45
CA ARG A 104 15.41 12.10 -22.88
C ARG A 104 14.31 11.09 -22.57
N VAL A 105 14.64 9.79 -22.58
CA VAL A 105 13.73 8.69 -22.24
C VAL A 105 13.35 8.66 -20.76
N ASP A 106 14.04 9.41 -19.90
CA ASP A 106 13.70 9.49 -18.48
C ASP A 106 12.45 10.34 -18.24
N VAL A 107 12.13 11.27 -19.16
CA VAL A 107 10.85 11.99 -19.23
C VAL A 107 10.26 11.73 -20.60
N ALA A 108 9.53 10.63 -20.76
CA ALA A 108 8.95 10.22 -22.03
C ALA A 108 7.62 10.93 -22.29
N SER A 109 7.52 11.63 -23.43
CA SER A 109 6.33 12.35 -23.88
C SER A 109 6.41 12.61 -25.39
N LEU A 110 5.35 13.13 -25.99
CA LEU A 110 5.40 13.58 -27.39
C LEU A 110 6.49 14.63 -27.66
N ALA A 111 6.87 15.41 -26.64
CA ALA A 111 7.91 16.43 -26.74
C ALA A 111 9.35 15.86 -26.72
N THR A 112 9.51 14.65 -26.16
CA THR A 112 10.84 14.03 -26.00
C THR A 112 11.05 12.83 -26.90
N ALA A 113 9.97 12.22 -27.36
CA ALA A 113 9.98 11.02 -28.19
C ALA A 113 10.58 11.28 -29.59
N THR A 114 11.12 10.21 -30.16
CA THR A 114 11.73 10.23 -31.49
C THR A 114 11.30 9.00 -32.26
N VAL A 115 11.38 9.09 -33.59
CA VAL A 115 11.06 7.99 -34.48
C VAL A 115 12.24 7.80 -35.46
N PHE A 116 12.50 6.54 -35.80
CA PHE A 116 13.43 6.22 -36.88
C PHE A 116 12.71 6.33 -38.21
N MET A 117 13.29 7.09 -39.12
CA MET A 117 12.82 7.22 -40.51
C MET A 117 13.92 6.75 -41.42
N GLY A 118 13.63 5.78 -42.26
CA GLY A 118 14.55 5.29 -43.29
C GLY A 118 14.36 6.05 -44.61
N THR A 119 15.45 6.39 -45.25
CA THR A 119 15.53 6.68 -46.70
C THR A 119 16.32 5.55 -47.33
N GLU A 120 16.37 5.48 -48.68
CA GLU A 120 17.13 4.41 -49.38
C GLU A 120 18.61 4.32 -48.92
N ASP A 121 19.17 5.41 -48.39
CA ASP A 121 20.59 5.51 -48.04
C ASP A 121 20.88 5.83 -46.56
N GLU A 122 19.88 6.24 -45.77
CA GLU A 122 20.09 6.72 -44.40
C GLU A 122 18.96 6.35 -43.44
N LEU A 123 19.31 5.96 -42.22
CA LEU A 123 18.39 5.84 -41.11
C LEU A 123 18.53 7.09 -40.20
N ILE A 124 17.51 7.93 -40.18
CA ILE A 124 17.52 9.20 -39.45
C ILE A 124 16.63 9.05 -38.19
N ASN A 125 17.16 9.39 -37.03
CA ASN A 125 16.40 9.49 -35.83
C ASN A 125 15.82 10.91 -35.69
N LYS A 126 14.52 11.06 -35.99
CA LYS A 126 13.81 12.34 -35.97
C LYS A 126 12.99 12.53 -34.69
N PRO A 127 13.14 13.67 -33.98
CA PRO A 127 12.21 14.03 -32.90
C PRO A 127 10.78 14.14 -33.47
N LEU A 128 9.80 13.62 -32.74
CA LEU A 128 8.38 13.82 -33.07
C LEU A 128 7.99 15.29 -33.01
N MET A 129 8.59 16.05 -32.11
CA MET A 129 8.37 17.48 -31.94
C MET A 129 9.70 18.20 -31.75
N GLU A 130 10.24 18.80 -32.82
CA GLU A 130 11.43 19.66 -32.77
C GLU A 130 11.10 21.04 -32.18
N THR A 131 9.98 21.58 -32.60
CA THR A 131 9.35 22.79 -32.09
C THR A 131 7.86 22.51 -31.92
N VAL A 132 7.18 23.28 -31.08
CA VAL A 132 5.74 23.16 -31.00
C VAL A 132 5.08 23.49 -32.31
N PRO A 133 4.36 22.56 -32.97
CA PRO A 133 3.74 22.83 -34.26
C PRO A 133 2.60 23.85 -34.10
N GLU A 134 2.65 24.94 -34.86
CA GLU A 134 1.68 26.02 -34.82
C GLU A 134 0.66 25.94 -35.95
N ASP A 135 1.05 25.37 -37.09
CA ASP A 135 0.21 25.23 -38.27
C ASP A 135 -0.44 23.85 -38.38
N GLU A 136 -1.58 23.79 -39.06
CA GLU A 136 -2.40 22.57 -39.21
C GLU A 136 -1.65 21.48 -40.02
N ALA A 137 -0.78 21.87 -40.96
CA ALA A 137 -0.01 20.93 -41.76
C ALA A 137 1.08 20.22 -40.95
N ALA A 138 1.79 20.96 -40.08
CA ALA A 138 2.79 20.39 -39.19
C ALA A 138 2.13 19.45 -38.12
N ILE A 139 0.96 19.82 -37.61
CA ILE A 139 0.18 18.98 -36.71
C ILE A 139 -0.29 17.69 -37.40
N ALA A 140 -0.81 17.80 -38.63
CA ALA A 140 -1.25 16.63 -39.39
C ALA A 140 -0.08 15.70 -39.72
N SER A 141 1.08 16.24 -40.06
CA SER A 141 2.31 15.47 -40.29
C SER A 141 2.77 14.74 -39.03
N MET A 142 2.79 15.41 -37.89
CA MET A 142 3.12 14.79 -36.60
C MET A 142 2.12 13.69 -36.22
N ARG A 143 0.81 13.96 -36.38
CA ARG A 143 -0.22 12.98 -36.16
C ARG A 143 -0.05 11.73 -37.03
N LYS A 144 0.20 11.93 -38.33
CA LYS A 144 0.46 10.83 -39.25
C LYS A 144 1.62 9.99 -38.76
N LEU A 145 2.75 10.63 -38.43
CA LEU A 145 3.97 9.94 -37.99
C LEU A 145 3.75 9.08 -36.73
N VAL A 146 2.91 9.54 -35.79
CA VAL A 146 2.54 8.77 -34.57
C VAL A 146 1.75 7.53 -34.96
N TYR A 147 0.78 7.64 -35.87
CA TYR A 147 -0.09 6.50 -36.22
C TYR A 147 0.51 5.61 -37.35
N ASP A 148 1.55 6.03 -38.01
CA ASP A 148 2.34 5.17 -38.92
C ASP A 148 3.25 4.21 -38.14
N HIS A 149 3.52 4.49 -36.81
CA HIS A 149 4.29 3.64 -35.91
C HIS A 149 3.49 3.34 -34.64
N PRO A 150 2.35 2.61 -34.73
CA PRO A 150 1.44 2.41 -33.63
C PRO A 150 2.09 1.68 -32.47
N ASP A 151 2.88 0.65 -32.71
CA ASP A 151 3.53 -0.18 -31.69
C ASP A 151 4.47 0.60 -30.77
N LEU A 152 5.00 1.73 -31.22
CA LEU A 152 5.88 2.58 -30.43
C LEU A 152 5.13 3.66 -29.63
N PHE A 153 4.00 4.17 -30.15
CA PHE A 153 3.38 5.39 -29.63
C PHE A 153 1.94 5.22 -29.18
N VAL A 154 1.14 4.41 -29.88
CA VAL A 154 -0.28 4.21 -29.54
C VAL A 154 -0.39 3.26 -28.36
N GLY A 155 -1.20 3.61 -27.36
CA GLY A 155 -1.26 2.87 -26.09
C GLY A 155 -0.13 3.20 -25.11
N ASN A 156 0.98 3.75 -25.61
CA ASN A 156 2.16 4.08 -24.82
C ASN A 156 2.30 5.58 -24.51
N LEU A 157 2.13 6.44 -25.51
CA LEU A 157 2.20 7.91 -25.36
C LEU A 157 0.94 8.62 -25.82
N VAL A 158 0.18 8.03 -26.74
CA VAL A 158 -1.05 8.60 -27.30
C VAL A 158 -2.15 7.53 -27.29
N SER A 159 -3.36 7.93 -26.97
CA SER A 159 -4.52 7.04 -27.08
C SER A 159 -4.90 6.74 -28.52
N ALA A 160 -5.52 5.59 -28.76
CA ALA A 160 -5.93 5.17 -30.10
C ALA A 160 -6.91 6.17 -30.76
N ASP A 161 -7.74 6.86 -29.96
CA ASP A 161 -8.69 7.87 -30.45
C ASP A 161 -8.08 9.28 -30.59
N GLY A 162 -6.82 9.47 -30.17
CA GLY A 162 -6.13 10.76 -30.22
C GLY A 162 -6.66 11.80 -29.25
N LYS A 163 -7.38 11.39 -28.21
CA LYS A 163 -7.96 12.29 -27.21
C LYS A 163 -7.14 12.37 -25.93
N ALA A 164 -6.18 11.49 -25.74
CA ALA A 164 -5.31 11.47 -24.58
C ALA A 164 -3.84 11.34 -24.98
N THR A 165 -2.95 11.95 -24.19
CA THR A 165 -1.51 11.75 -24.22
C THR A 165 -0.96 11.63 -22.82
N MET A 166 0.16 10.90 -22.68
CA MET A 166 0.81 10.78 -21.37
C MET A 166 2.24 11.31 -21.38
N ILE A 167 2.68 11.74 -20.20
CA ILE A 167 4.06 12.06 -19.85
C ILE A 167 4.47 11.09 -18.75
N ARG A 168 5.49 10.28 -18.99
CA ARG A 168 6.05 9.35 -18.04
C ARG A 168 7.34 9.91 -17.47
N VAL A 169 7.41 10.04 -16.14
CA VAL A 169 8.49 10.72 -15.44
C VAL A 169 9.18 9.74 -14.51
N LYS A 170 10.39 9.29 -14.83
CA LYS A 170 11.19 8.41 -13.99
C LYS A 170 11.75 9.17 -12.79
N LEU A 171 11.66 8.58 -11.60
CA LEU A 171 12.14 9.18 -10.37
C LEU A 171 13.50 8.61 -9.96
N LYS A 172 14.25 9.40 -9.21
CA LYS A 172 15.42 8.93 -8.46
C LYS A 172 14.95 8.02 -7.33
N GLU A 173 15.82 7.13 -6.90
CA GLU A 173 15.54 6.26 -5.76
C GLU A 173 15.41 7.05 -4.46
N GLY A 174 14.62 6.50 -3.52
CA GLY A 174 14.37 7.07 -2.20
C GLY A 174 12.96 7.65 -2.05
N ILE A 175 12.37 7.39 -0.88
CA ILE A 175 11.00 7.82 -0.56
C ILE A 175 10.86 9.34 -0.52
N GLU A 176 11.92 10.03 -0.07
CA GLU A 176 11.96 11.50 -0.02
C GLU A 176 11.76 12.11 -1.41
N HIS A 177 12.43 11.55 -2.43
CA HIS A 177 12.29 12.00 -3.81
C HIS A 177 10.88 11.75 -4.34
N ARG A 178 10.20 10.68 -3.95
CA ARG A 178 8.83 10.36 -4.36
C ARG A 178 7.82 11.36 -3.80
N TYR A 179 7.87 11.65 -2.50
CA TYR A 179 7.01 12.64 -1.86
C TYR A 179 7.24 14.02 -2.45
N GLN A 180 8.48 14.48 -2.50
CA GLN A 180 8.83 15.79 -3.04
C GLN A 180 8.38 15.94 -4.50
N SER A 181 8.71 14.95 -5.35
CA SER A 181 8.34 14.98 -6.77
C SER A 181 6.84 14.96 -6.98
N TYR A 182 6.07 14.18 -6.19
CA TYR A 182 4.61 14.19 -6.27
C TYR A 182 4.03 15.60 -6.08
N PHE A 183 4.42 16.29 -5.01
CA PHE A 183 3.91 17.64 -4.74
C PHE A 183 4.38 18.66 -5.76
N GLN A 184 5.62 18.57 -6.19
CA GLN A 184 6.16 19.49 -7.21
C GLN A 184 5.46 19.28 -8.57
N VAL A 185 5.25 18.04 -9.00
CA VAL A 185 4.51 17.73 -10.23
C VAL A 185 3.07 18.20 -10.12
N LYS A 186 2.38 17.92 -9.01
CA LYS A 186 1.01 18.43 -8.78
C LYS A 186 0.96 19.95 -8.85
N GLY A 187 1.94 20.65 -8.26
CA GLY A 187 2.07 22.11 -8.35
C GLY A 187 2.22 22.62 -9.78
N ILE A 188 3.06 21.98 -10.58
CA ILE A 188 3.24 22.30 -12.02
C ILE A 188 1.92 22.14 -12.79
N LEU A 189 1.18 21.05 -12.52
CA LEU A 189 -0.10 20.80 -13.19
C LEU A 189 -1.15 21.83 -12.80
N MET A 190 -1.22 22.20 -11.51
CA MET A 190 -2.10 23.25 -11.02
C MET A 190 -1.79 24.62 -11.65
N GLU A 191 -0.51 24.98 -11.78
CA GLU A 191 -0.10 26.21 -12.47
C GLU A 191 -0.54 26.20 -13.94
N GLU A 192 -0.36 25.09 -14.65
CA GLU A 192 -0.77 24.97 -16.05
C GLU A 192 -2.31 24.99 -16.25
N LEU A 193 -3.09 24.56 -15.25
CA LEU A 193 -4.56 24.68 -15.24
C LEU A 193 -5.01 26.14 -15.09
N GLN A 194 -4.28 26.95 -14.32
CA GLN A 194 -4.63 28.35 -14.04
C GLN A 194 -4.18 29.33 -15.15
N ARG A 195 -3.31 28.90 -16.07
CA ARG A 195 -2.87 29.74 -17.18
C ARG A 195 -4.04 30.13 -18.09
N GLN A 196 -4.25 31.43 -18.24
CA GLN A 196 -5.27 31.99 -19.12
C GLN A 196 -4.78 32.06 -20.58
N GLY A 197 -5.66 31.82 -21.54
CA GLY A 197 -5.37 31.83 -22.97
C GLY A 197 -4.97 33.19 -23.52
N GLY A 198 -3.74 33.51 -23.48
CA GLY A 198 -3.06 34.75 -23.95
C GLY A 198 -1.60 34.72 -23.57
N GLN A 199 -1.23 33.85 -22.63
CA GLN A 199 0.15 33.56 -22.24
C GLN A 199 0.72 32.31 -22.93
N ASP A 200 -0.02 31.75 -23.90
CA ASP A 200 0.37 30.54 -24.64
C ASP A 200 1.43 30.81 -25.76
N GLY A 201 1.92 32.05 -25.86
CA GLY A 201 3.01 32.42 -26.76
C GLY A 201 4.28 31.62 -26.43
N GLY A 202 4.50 30.60 -27.25
CA GLY A 202 5.49 29.57 -27.09
C GLY A 202 6.93 30.09 -26.99
N ALA A 203 7.52 29.88 -25.86
CA ALA A 203 8.95 29.68 -25.81
C ALA A 203 9.17 28.37 -25.05
N TRP A 204 9.87 27.43 -25.69
CA TRP A 204 10.64 26.44 -24.97
C TRP A 204 11.39 27.17 -23.85
N PRO A 205 11.60 26.59 -22.66
CA PRO A 205 12.52 27.18 -21.70
C PRO A 205 13.82 27.44 -22.46
N GLN A 206 14.11 28.71 -22.72
CA GLN A 206 15.33 29.08 -23.42
C GLN A 206 16.53 28.89 -22.51
N GLY A 207 17.09 27.69 -22.51
CA GLY A 207 18.52 27.50 -22.36
C GLY A 207 19.13 28.03 -23.64
N GLY A 208 20.01 29.03 -23.53
CA GLY A 208 20.50 29.83 -24.63
C GLY A 208 20.75 29.13 -25.96
N GLU A 209 20.57 29.86 -27.02
CA GLU A 209 20.83 29.59 -28.43
C GLU A 209 20.85 28.13 -28.86
N GLY A 210 19.71 27.66 -29.39
CA GLY A 210 19.62 26.37 -30.06
C GLY A 210 18.77 25.38 -29.28
N GLY A 211 17.80 24.80 -29.95
CA GLY A 211 16.95 23.73 -29.44
C GLY A 211 17.70 22.68 -28.62
N TRP A 212 17.00 21.69 -28.13
CA TRP A 212 17.53 20.56 -27.34
C TRP A 212 19.01 20.27 -27.65
N PRO A 213 19.91 20.10 -26.67
CA PRO A 213 21.34 19.97 -26.91
C PRO A 213 21.61 18.91 -27.96
N LYS A 214 22.17 19.29 -29.09
CA LYS A 214 22.65 18.38 -30.11
C LYS A 214 23.88 17.67 -29.56
N GLY A 215 23.76 16.40 -29.27
CA GLY A 215 24.88 15.53 -28.82
C GLY A 215 24.97 15.34 -27.30
N GLY A 216 24.89 14.10 -26.87
CA GLY A 216 25.42 13.43 -25.67
C GLY A 216 25.66 14.18 -24.34
N GLY A 217 24.95 15.20 -24.03
CA GLY A 217 25.10 15.98 -22.81
C GLY A 217 23.74 16.18 -22.14
N GLY A 218 23.65 15.87 -20.86
CA GLY A 218 22.45 16.00 -20.05
C GLY A 218 21.80 17.40 -20.15
N TRP A 219 20.58 17.45 -19.67
CA TRP A 219 19.79 18.67 -19.54
C TRP A 219 20.58 19.83 -18.95
N PRO A 220 20.40 21.10 -19.42
CA PRO A 220 21.08 22.25 -18.82
C PRO A 220 20.75 22.28 -17.32
N ARG A 221 21.76 22.11 -16.48
CA ARG A 221 21.68 22.46 -15.08
C ARG A 221 21.48 23.99 -15.03
N GLN A 222 20.27 24.45 -14.73
CA GLN A 222 20.15 25.78 -14.16
C GLN A 222 20.78 25.69 -12.77
N ASP A 223 21.85 26.44 -12.56
CA ASP A 223 22.31 26.78 -11.22
C ASP A 223 21.07 27.29 -10.48
N ALA A 224 20.64 26.52 -9.49
CA ALA A 224 19.52 26.86 -8.65
C ALA A 224 19.90 28.13 -7.91
N GLY A 225 19.47 29.25 -8.48
CA GLY A 225 19.41 30.51 -7.72
C GLY A 225 18.55 30.23 -6.50
N GLU A 226 19.07 30.64 -5.34
CA GLU A 226 18.46 30.47 -4.02
C GLU A 226 17.00 30.93 -4.02
N GLY A 227 16.09 30.06 -4.42
CA GLY A 227 14.66 30.16 -4.22
C GLY A 227 14.38 29.70 -2.80
N LYS A 228 14.13 30.66 -1.90
CA LYS A 228 13.62 30.43 -0.55
C LYS A 228 12.53 29.37 -0.58
N GLY A 229 12.77 28.24 0.10
CA GLY A 229 11.71 27.25 0.24
C GLY A 229 12.09 25.87 0.72
N TRP A 230 13.33 25.61 1.18
CA TRP A 230 13.61 24.40 1.94
C TRP A 230 14.74 24.64 2.95
N SER A 231 14.40 24.54 4.24
CA SER A 231 15.41 24.44 5.30
C SER A 231 15.80 22.96 5.39
N GLY A 232 17.11 22.68 5.36
CA GLY A 232 17.69 21.34 5.28
C GLY A 232 17.55 20.46 6.54
N ASP A 233 16.51 20.63 7.31
CA ASP A 233 16.26 20.00 8.61
C ASP A 233 15.02 19.08 8.61
N GLY A 234 14.52 18.65 7.45
CA GLY A 234 13.54 17.56 7.38
C GLY A 234 12.16 17.83 8.00
N GLU A 235 11.88 18.99 8.52
CA GLU A 235 10.56 19.34 9.03
C GLU A 235 9.64 19.81 7.91
N TRP A 236 8.63 18.99 7.61
CA TRP A 236 7.45 19.41 6.86
C TRP A 236 6.70 20.48 7.63
N LYS A 237 6.97 21.74 7.34
CA LYS A 237 6.06 22.81 7.75
C LYS A 237 4.82 22.68 6.89
N GLN A 238 3.70 22.29 7.49
CA GLN A 238 2.35 22.35 6.91
C GLN A 238 1.94 23.75 6.41
N ASP A 239 2.77 24.75 6.65
CA ASP A 239 2.54 26.17 6.37
C ASP A 239 3.30 26.66 5.13
N GLY A 240 3.82 25.79 4.28
CA GLY A 240 4.39 26.16 2.99
C GLY A 240 3.31 26.79 2.10
N GLU A 241 3.57 27.96 1.54
CA GLU A 241 2.72 28.80 0.67
C GLU A 241 2.18 28.13 -0.62
N TRP A 242 2.05 26.79 -0.67
CA TRP A 242 1.37 26.05 -1.73
C TRP A 242 -0.15 25.99 -1.53
N GLY A 243 -0.69 26.56 -0.46
CA GLY A 243 -2.10 26.58 -0.08
C GLY A 243 -2.93 27.64 -0.79
N GLY A 244 -3.04 27.60 -2.10
CA GLY A 244 -4.14 28.23 -2.82
C GLY A 244 -5.44 27.48 -2.54
N SER A 245 -6.59 28.14 -2.53
CA SER A 245 -7.93 27.60 -2.26
C SER A 245 -8.35 26.41 -3.15
N ASN A 246 -7.54 25.98 -4.10
CA ASN A 246 -7.79 24.91 -5.06
C ASN A 246 -6.90 23.68 -4.86
N TRP A 247 -5.95 23.68 -3.90
CA TRP A 247 -5.01 22.57 -3.72
C TRP A 247 -5.68 21.23 -3.38
N ASP A 248 -6.79 21.31 -2.62
CA ASP A 248 -7.56 20.13 -2.20
C ASP A 248 -8.51 19.62 -3.29
N ARG A 249 -8.65 20.35 -4.41
CA ARG A 249 -9.48 19.89 -5.52
C ARG A 249 -8.76 18.84 -6.34
N PRO A 250 -9.45 17.75 -6.73
CA PRO A 250 -8.91 16.75 -7.64
C PRO A 250 -8.58 17.37 -9.01
N LEU A 251 -7.42 17.01 -9.58
CA LEU A 251 -6.97 17.53 -10.87
C LEU A 251 -7.99 17.25 -11.99
N HIS A 252 -8.62 16.08 -11.97
CA HIS A 252 -9.57 15.65 -13.00
C HIS A 252 -10.90 16.45 -13.00
N GLU A 253 -11.22 17.13 -11.89
CA GLU A 253 -12.39 18.00 -11.81
C GLU A 253 -12.12 19.41 -12.37
N MET A 254 -10.85 19.75 -12.58
CA MET A 254 -10.43 21.03 -13.11
C MET A 254 -10.16 20.92 -14.60
N GLN A 255 -10.45 21.96 -15.34
CA GLN A 255 -10.29 22.05 -16.77
C GLN A 255 -9.54 23.33 -17.13
N ALA A 256 -8.54 23.18 -17.97
CA ALA A 256 -7.83 24.32 -18.53
C ALA A 256 -8.68 25.06 -19.58
N SER A 257 -8.30 26.30 -19.93
CA SER A 257 -9.03 27.17 -20.84
C SER A 257 -9.27 26.59 -22.25
N ASN A 258 -8.45 25.65 -22.67
CA ASN A 258 -8.58 24.95 -23.97
C ASN A 258 -9.30 23.60 -23.90
N GLY A 259 -9.80 23.21 -22.73
CA GLY A 259 -10.49 21.93 -22.54
C GLY A 259 -9.62 20.79 -21.99
N ASP A 260 -8.31 20.98 -21.80
CA ASP A 260 -7.44 19.94 -21.25
C ASP A 260 -7.78 19.64 -19.79
N ARG A 261 -7.74 18.35 -19.43
CA ARG A 261 -7.82 17.83 -18.05
C ARG A 261 -6.59 17.01 -17.75
N PHE A 262 -6.17 17.02 -16.48
CA PHE A 262 -4.98 16.33 -16.03
C PHE A 262 -5.32 15.20 -15.07
N TYR A 263 -4.53 14.14 -15.13
CA TYR A 263 -4.61 12.98 -14.27
C TYR A 263 -3.20 12.58 -13.86
N MET A 264 -3.04 12.13 -12.62
CA MET A 264 -1.77 11.62 -12.12
C MET A 264 -1.94 10.18 -11.64
N ALA A 265 -1.04 9.30 -12.04
CA ALA A 265 -1.00 7.91 -11.63
C ALA A 265 0.45 7.41 -11.49
N GLY A 266 0.59 6.12 -11.26
CA GLY A 266 1.87 5.45 -11.04
C GLY A 266 2.13 5.16 -9.57
N ARG A 267 3.04 4.22 -9.32
CA ARG A 267 3.35 3.74 -7.96
C ARG A 267 3.69 4.86 -6.96
N PRO A 268 4.52 5.87 -7.31
CA PRO A 268 4.81 6.97 -6.38
C PRO A 268 3.55 7.75 -5.96
N VAL A 269 2.58 7.90 -6.86
CA VAL A 269 1.30 8.58 -6.58
C VAL A 269 0.46 7.74 -5.61
N ILE A 270 0.41 6.41 -5.82
CA ILE A 270 -0.29 5.47 -4.92
C ILE A 270 0.29 5.55 -3.51
N GLU A 271 1.61 5.47 -3.37
CA GLU A 271 2.30 5.47 -2.08
C GLU A 271 2.06 6.77 -1.29
N VAL A 272 2.21 7.92 -1.95
CA VAL A 272 1.98 9.23 -1.30
C VAL A 272 0.51 9.40 -0.91
N THR A 273 -0.42 9.08 -1.81
CA THR A 273 -1.86 9.21 -1.55
C THR A 273 -2.31 8.24 -0.45
N SER A 274 -1.79 7.01 -0.42
CA SER A 274 -2.05 6.05 0.65
C SER A 274 -1.60 6.57 2.02
N GLY A 275 -0.39 7.15 2.10
CA GLY A 275 0.11 7.77 3.32
C GLY A 275 -0.77 8.94 3.80
N GLN A 276 -1.20 9.81 2.88
CA GLN A 276 -2.10 10.93 3.21
C GLN A 276 -3.47 10.44 3.69
N ASN A 277 -4.05 9.44 3.02
CA ASN A 277 -5.33 8.86 3.43
C ASN A 277 -5.24 8.18 4.79
N ALA A 278 -4.17 7.45 5.06
CA ALA A 278 -3.96 6.81 6.36
C ALA A 278 -3.99 7.82 7.52
N LEU A 279 -3.36 9.00 7.34
CA LEU A 279 -3.40 10.08 8.32
C LEU A 279 -4.79 10.73 8.42
N ALA A 280 -5.47 10.92 7.30
CA ALA A 280 -6.82 11.47 7.27
C ALA A 280 -7.83 10.53 7.96
N ASP A 281 -7.70 9.23 7.70
CA ASP A 281 -8.54 8.21 8.34
C ASP A 281 -8.36 8.18 9.85
N LEU A 282 -7.13 8.27 10.35
CA LEU A 282 -6.87 8.37 11.78
C LEU A 282 -7.55 9.58 12.42
N ARG A 283 -7.57 10.73 11.74
CA ARG A 283 -8.24 11.94 12.23
C ARG A 283 -9.75 11.79 12.38
N ILE A 284 -10.37 10.91 11.61
CA ILE A 284 -11.82 10.64 11.64
C ILE A 284 -12.10 9.44 12.54
N MET A 285 -11.36 8.34 12.37
CA MET A 285 -11.64 7.08 13.07
C MET A 285 -11.36 7.14 14.56
N ILE A 286 -10.27 7.82 14.99
CA ILE A 286 -9.95 7.93 16.42
C ILE A 286 -11.04 8.69 17.19
N PRO A 287 -11.48 9.90 16.80
CA PRO A 287 -12.59 10.59 17.49
C PRO A 287 -13.89 9.79 17.46
N LEU A 288 -14.23 9.14 16.34
CA LEU A 288 -15.44 8.32 16.23
C LEU A 288 -15.39 7.11 17.17
N LEU A 289 -14.23 6.43 17.22
CA LEU A 289 -13.98 5.31 18.12
C LEU A 289 -14.09 5.75 19.60
N VAL A 290 -13.40 6.83 19.95
CA VAL A 290 -13.44 7.39 21.32
C VAL A 290 -14.87 7.78 21.70
N PHE A 291 -15.62 8.45 20.81
CA PHE A 291 -17.02 8.79 21.04
C PHE A 291 -17.90 7.54 21.26
N THR A 292 -17.75 6.53 20.40
CA THR A 292 -18.51 5.28 20.52
C THR A 292 -18.24 4.59 21.85
N ILE A 293 -16.99 4.59 22.29
CA ILE A 293 -16.58 3.99 23.57
C ILE A 293 -17.11 4.79 24.75
N ILE A 294 -17.01 6.13 24.71
CA ILE A 294 -17.59 7.00 25.72
C ILE A 294 -19.09 6.72 25.86
N ALA A 295 -19.80 6.64 24.75
CA ALA A 295 -21.22 6.35 24.73
C ALA A 295 -21.51 4.96 25.34
N ALA A 296 -20.79 3.92 24.92
CA ALA A 296 -20.95 2.57 25.44
C ALA A 296 -20.67 2.48 26.96
N LEU A 297 -19.54 3.01 27.42
CA LEU A 297 -19.18 3.02 28.84
C LEU A 297 -20.16 3.85 29.68
N PHE A 298 -20.59 4.99 29.17
CA PHE A 298 -21.59 5.82 29.84
C PHE A 298 -22.93 5.09 29.95
N PHE A 299 -23.32 4.35 28.94
CA PHE A 299 -24.56 3.56 28.96
C PHE A 299 -24.50 2.41 29.99
N ILE A 300 -23.30 1.80 30.15
CA ILE A 300 -23.07 0.70 31.11
C ILE A 300 -23.01 1.23 32.54
N PHE A 301 -22.11 2.17 32.81
CA PHE A 301 -21.80 2.62 34.16
C PHE A 301 -22.68 3.78 34.64
N LYS A 302 -23.20 4.59 33.76
CA LYS A 302 -24.00 5.80 34.06
C LYS A 302 -23.33 6.75 35.08
N ASN A 303 -21.99 6.73 35.09
CA ASN A 303 -21.18 7.61 35.94
C ASN A 303 -19.89 7.99 35.18
N LEU A 304 -19.34 9.17 35.49
CA LEU A 304 -18.15 9.71 34.81
C LEU A 304 -16.89 8.91 35.15
N ARG A 305 -16.80 8.30 36.34
CA ARG A 305 -15.64 7.49 36.74
C ARG A 305 -15.50 6.23 35.89
N GLY A 306 -16.65 5.59 35.61
CA GLY A 306 -16.73 4.40 34.75
C GLY A 306 -16.35 4.66 33.31
N VAL A 307 -16.35 5.95 32.86
CA VAL A 307 -15.92 6.34 31.52
C VAL A 307 -14.46 6.78 31.53
N MET A 308 -14.08 7.65 32.46
CA MET A 308 -12.76 8.29 32.45
C MET A 308 -11.61 7.33 32.76
N LEU A 309 -11.79 6.39 33.71
CA LEU A 309 -10.68 5.49 34.06
C LEU A 309 -10.29 4.51 32.96
N PRO A 310 -11.23 3.83 32.27
CA PRO A 310 -10.86 3.00 31.12
C PRO A 310 -10.22 3.78 29.96
N LEU A 311 -10.76 4.96 29.65
CA LEU A 311 -10.18 5.83 28.62
C LEU A 311 -8.74 6.26 28.97
N LEU A 312 -8.48 6.59 30.24
CA LEU A 312 -7.14 6.96 30.67
C LEU A 312 -6.16 5.79 30.59
N VAL A 313 -6.59 4.57 30.93
CA VAL A 313 -5.77 3.35 30.77
C VAL A 313 -5.36 3.17 29.33
N VAL A 314 -6.30 3.27 28.40
CA VAL A 314 -6.03 3.09 26.97
C VAL A 314 -5.13 4.20 26.43
N ALA A 315 -5.42 5.45 26.76
CA ALA A 315 -4.61 6.58 26.32
C ALA A 315 -3.14 6.44 26.79
N VAL A 316 -2.92 6.11 28.05
CA VAL A 316 -1.58 5.86 28.61
C VAL A 316 -0.89 4.71 27.88
N SER A 317 -1.61 3.62 27.62
CA SER A 317 -1.03 2.46 26.94
C SER A 317 -0.63 2.72 25.50
N ILE A 318 -1.44 3.48 24.75
CA ILE A 318 -1.10 3.92 23.39
C ILE A 318 0.13 4.80 23.42
N ILE A 319 0.17 5.80 24.32
CA ILE A 319 1.31 6.71 24.44
C ILE A 319 2.59 5.95 24.78
N TRP A 320 2.54 4.98 25.72
CA TRP A 320 3.71 4.17 26.04
C TRP A 320 4.15 3.29 24.89
N THR A 321 3.21 2.71 24.14
CA THR A 321 3.54 1.84 23.02
C THR A 321 4.22 2.63 21.89
N LEU A 322 3.63 3.76 21.49
CA LEU A 322 4.18 4.61 20.44
C LEU A 322 5.50 5.28 20.90
N GLY A 323 5.59 5.69 22.16
CA GLY A 323 6.83 6.24 22.71
C GLY A 323 7.98 5.22 22.73
N VAL A 324 7.72 3.96 23.06
CA VAL A 324 8.74 2.90 22.99
C VAL A 324 9.09 2.58 21.54
N MET A 325 8.12 2.62 20.63
CA MET A 325 8.34 2.43 19.19
C MET A 325 9.29 3.52 18.65
N ALA A 326 9.01 4.79 18.96
CA ALA A 326 9.85 5.93 18.61
C ALA A 326 11.26 5.82 19.23
N ALA A 327 11.34 5.56 20.53
CA ALA A 327 12.61 5.40 21.23
C ALA A 327 13.49 4.23 20.70
N ALA A 328 12.85 3.23 20.09
CA ALA A 328 13.53 2.11 19.44
C ALA A 328 13.95 2.42 17.98
N GLY A 329 13.64 3.62 17.45
CA GLY A 329 13.91 3.99 16.06
C GLY A 329 13.15 3.11 15.05
N VAL A 330 11.96 2.63 15.44
CA VAL A 330 11.13 1.78 14.58
C VAL A 330 10.05 2.63 13.93
N PRO A 331 10.01 2.70 12.59
CA PRO A 331 9.04 3.54 11.89
C PRO A 331 7.62 3.00 12.01
N MET A 332 6.65 3.90 11.89
CA MET A 332 5.25 3.53 11.70
C MET A 332 5.00 3.16 10.25
N TYR A 333 4.67 1.91 10.02
CA TYR A 333 4.17 1.42 8.73
C TYR A 333 2.67 1.70 8.58
N THR A 334 2.16 1.67 7.37
CA THR A 334 0.72 1.83 7.11
C THR A 334 -0.13 0.88 7.97
N ILE A 335 0.29 -0.38 8.14
CA ILE A 335 -0.39 -1.36 9.00
C ILE A 335 -0.38 -0.94 10.48
N SER A 336 0.63 -0.20 10.95
CA SER A 336 0.75 0.23 12.34
C SER A 336 -0.32 1.26 12.75
N THR A 337 -1.03 1.85 11.79
CA THR A 337 -2.17 2.75 12.06
C THR A 337 -3.33 2.03 12.75
N MET A 338 -3.43 0.71 12.59
CA MET A 338 -4.43 -0.12 13.29
C MET A 338 -4.10 -0.36 14.77
N LEU A 339 -2.84 -0.16 15.19
CA LEU A 339 -2.38 -0.44 16.55
C LEU A 339 -3.17 0.33 17.63
N PRO A 340 -3.36 1.66 17.55
CA PRO A 340 -4.18 2.38 18.51
C PRO A 340 -5.62 1.86 18.60
N VAL A 341 -6.23 1.50 17.46
CA VAL A 341 -7.61 0.99 17.40
C VAL A 341 -7.73 -0.34 18.13
N ILE A 342 -6.78 -1.26 17.91
CA ILE A 342 -6.76 -2.57 18.59
C ILE A 342 -6.50 -2.41 20.09
N LEU A 343 -5.56 -1.55 20.48
CA LEU A 343 -5.27 -1.30 21.90
C LEU A 343 -6.48 -0.70 22.62
N VAL A 344 -7.26 0.14 21.94
CA VAL A 344 -8.53 0.63 22.49
C VAL A 344 -9.52 -0.51 22.69
N ALA A 345 -9.72 -1.34 21.69
CA ALA A 345 -10.69 -2.44 21.76
C ALA A 345 -10.36 -3.45 22.84
N VAL A 346 -9.08 -3.83 22.98
CA VAL A 346 -8.61 -4.83 23.97
C VAL A 346 -8.44 -4.21 25.36
N GLY A 347 -7.81 -3.03 25.45
CA GLY A 347 -7.40 -2.43 26.71
C GLY A 347 -8.56 -1.96 27.60
N ILE A 348 -9.73 -1.66 27.02
CA ILE A 348 -10.93 -1.29 27.80
C ILE A 348 -11.45 -2.47 28.61
N GLY A 349 -11.32 -3.70 28.11
CA GLY A 349 -11.85 -4.90 28.74
C GLY A 349 -11.36 -5.07 30.18
N ASP A 350 -10.06 -4.95 30.42
CA ASP A 350 -9.46 -5.11 31.73
C ASP A 350 -10.00 -4.09 32.75
N ALA A 351 -10.00 -2.81 32.34
CA ALA A 351 -10.52 -1.73 33.20
C ALA A 351 -12.03 -1.88 33.49
N LEU A 352 -12.80 -2.33 32.49
CA LEU A 352 -14.23 -2.58 32.60
C LEU A 352 -14.50 -3.70 33.61
N HIS A 353 -13.76 -4.80 33.56
CA HIS A 353 -13.89 -5.90 34.54
C HIS A 353 -13.56 -5.45 35.98
N ILE A 354 -12.48 -4.66 36.16
CA ILE A 354 -12.10 -4.10 37.44
C ILE A 354 -13.23 -3.22 38.01
N LEU A 355 -13.76 -2.31 37.19
CA LEU A 355 -14.79 -1.36 37.65
C LEU A 355 -16.14 -2.01 37.91
N SER A 356 -16.56 -2.96 37.10
CA SER A 356 -17.81 -3.69 37.28
C SER A 356 -17.78 -4.49 38.58
N HIS A 357 -16.71 -5.23 38.82
CA HIS A 357 -16.57 -6.01 40.05
C HIS A 357 -16.36 -5.13 41.29
N TYR A 358 -15.71 -3.96 41.13
CA TYR A 358 -15.64 -2.95 42.18
C TYR A 358 -17.02 -2.46 42.58
N GLU A 359 -17.90 -2.16 41.65
CA GLU A 359 -19.28 -1.75 41.93
C GLU A 359 -20.06 -2.85 42.66
N ASP A 360 -19.87 -4.13 42.31
CA ASP A 360 -20.51 -5.27 42.97
C ASP A 360 -20.09 -5.37 44.45
N ILE A 361 -18.79 -5.28 44.75
CA ILE A 361 -18.27 -5.35 46.13
C ILE A 361 -18.75 -4.13 46.95
N VAL A 362 -18.75 -2.93 46.37
CA VAL A 362 -19.26 -1.73 47.09
C VAL A 362 -20.76 -1.81 47.34
N LEU A 363 -21.53 -2.45 46.45
CA LEU A 363 -22.95 -2.69 46.66
C LEU A 363 -23.23 -3.64 47.82
N GLU A 364 -22.36 -4.60 48.10
CA GLU A 364 -22.49 -5.51 49.24
C GLU A 364 -22.30 -4.77 50.56
N ASP A 365 -21.24 -3.95 50.68
CA ASP A 365 -20.95 -3.17 51.88
C ASP A 365 -20.31 -1.82 51.56
N ILE A 366 -21.10 -0.75 51.53
CA ILE A 366 -20.68 0.61 51.22
C ILE A 366 -19.83 1.27 52.32
N HIS A 367 -19.88 0.72 53.56
CA HIS A 367 -19.16 1.26 54.72
C HIS A 367 -17.79 0.63 54.93
N ARG A 368 -17.43 -0.36 54.11
CA ARG A 368 -16.13 -1.02 54.15
C ARG A 368 -15.01 -0.08 53.74
N ASP A 369 -13.80 -0.25 54.30
CA ASP A 369 -12.64 0.56 53.91
C ASP A 369 -12.34 0.34 52.39
N ARG A 370 -12.22 1.46 51.70
CA ARG A 370 -11.93 1.49 50.27
C ARG A 370 -10.66 0.72 49.87
N ARG A 371 -9.63 0.75 50.75
CA ARG A 371 -8.37 0.04 50.48
C ARG A 371 -8.57 -1.48 50.54
N ASP A 372 -9.35 -1.93 51.50
CA ASP A 372 -9.68 -3.37 51.64
C ASP A 372 -10.52 -3.88 50.48
N ILE A 373 -11.48 -3.06 50.00
CA ILE A 373 -12.27 -3.37 48.81
C ILE A 373 -11.34 -3.54 47.58
N VAL A 374 -10.43 -2.58 47.34
CA VAL A 374 -9.53 -2.62 46.17
C VAL A 374 -8.52 -3.77 46.30
N VAL A 375 -8.00 -4.08 47.48
CA VAL A 375 -7.09 -5.21 47.68
C VAL A 375 -7.80 -6.54 47.43
N GLN A 376 -9.04 -6.69 47.90
CA GLN A 376 -9.84 -7.89 47.62
C GLN A 376 -10.08 -8.05 46.13
N LEU A 377 -10.59 -7.00 45.50
CA LEU A 377 -10.84 -6.91 44.05
C LEU A 377 -9.65 -7.40 43.24
N MET A 378 -8.45 -6.83 43.51
CA MET A 378 -7.24 -7.18 42.78
C MET A 378 -6.72 -8.59 43.07
N ASN A 379 -6.97 -9.12 44.27
CA ASN A 379 -6.65 -10.52 44.59
C ASN A 379 -7.52 -11.51 43.79
N GLU A 380 -8.77 -11.15 43.51
CA GLU A 380 -9.71 -11.97 42.74
C GLU A 380 -9.46 -11.86 41.24
N LEU A 381 -9.29 -10.64 40.71
CA LEU A 381 -9.18 -10.39 39.26
C LEU A 381 -7.75 -10.39 38.71
N GLY A 382 -6.73 -10.14 39.54
CA GLY A 382 -5.36 -9.94 39.04
C GLY A 382 -4.77 -11.13 38.24
N LYS A 383 -5.12 -12.37 38.65
CA LYS A 383 -4.70 -13.56 37.89
C LYS A 383 -5.49 -13.77 36.59
N PRO A 384 -6.84 -13.73 36.59
CA PRO A 384 -7.61 -13.80 35.35
C PRO A 384 -7.19 -12.77 34.33
N LEU A 385 -7.03 -11.50 34.74
CA LEU A 385 -6.58 -10.42 33.81
C LEU A 385 -5.18 -10.69 33.24
N LEU A 386 -4.25 -11.18 34.06
CA LEU A 386 -2.91 -11.54 33.51
C LEU A 386 -3.00 -12.68 32.48
N ILE A 387 -3.86 -13.67 32.73
CA ILE A 387 -4.03 -14.80 31.81
C ILE A 387 -4.58 -14.32 30.46
N THR A 388 -5.62 -13.50 30.47
CA THR A 388 -6.18 -12.92 29.23
C THR A 388 -5.15 -12.09 28.48
N THR A 389 -4.41 -11.24 29.19
CA THR A 389 -3.34 -10.42 28.62
C THR A 389 -2.26 -11.28 27.96
N VAL A 390 -1.77 -12.31 28.65
CA VAL A 390 -0.71 -13.20 28.13
C VAL A 390 -1.20 -13.98 26.92
N THR A 391 -2.41 -14.53 26.95
CA THR A 391 -2.95 -15.27 25.80
C THR A 391 -3.14 -14.39 24.59
N THR A 392 -3.65 -13.16 24.75
CA THR A 392 -3.81 -12.21 23.67
C THR A 392 -2.45 -11.71 23.14
N ALA A 393 -1.50 -11.40 24.04
CA ALA A 393 -0.15 -10.99 23.64
C ALA A 393 0.56 -12.10 22.84
N VAL A 394 0.43 -13.37 23.23
CA VAL A 394 0.99 -14.52 22.50
C VAL A 394 0.34 -14.66 21.11
N GLY A 395 -0.96 -14.37 21.01
CA GLY A 395 -1.65 -14.31 19.72
C GLY A 395 -0.97 -13.33 18.76
N PHE A 396 -0.72 -12.10 19.20
CA PHE A 396 -0.02 -11.09 18.38
C PHE A 396 1.47 -11.40 18.18
N LEU A 397 2.16 -11.93 19.18
CA LEU A 397 3.56 -12.34 19.05
C LEU A 397 3.76 -13.47 18.02
N SER A 398 2.73 -14.23 17.65
CA SER A 398 2.84 -15.21 16.57
C SER A 398 3.24 -14.59 15.24
N LEU A 399 2.95 -13.29 15.03
CA LEU A 399 3.38 -12.50 13.86
C LEU A 399 4.90 -12.26 13.82
N TRP A 400 5.65 -12.52 14.89
CA TRP A 400 7.12 -12.49 14.89
C TRP A 400 7.73 -13.39 13.82
N TRP A 401 7.09 -14.52 13.52
CA TRP A 401 7.53 -15.46 12.49
C TRP A 401 7.01 -15.12 11.09
N ALA A 402 6.22 -14.06 10.92
CA ALA A 402 5.85 -13.59 9.58
C ALA A 402 7.12 -13.27 8.77
N GLU A 403 7.11 -13.51 7.48
CA GLU A 403 8.26 -13.17 6.64
C GLU A 403 8.33 -11.65 6.41
N MET A 404 7.20 -10.98 6.38
CA MET A 404 7.06 -9.54 6.11
C MET A 404 7.40 -8.67 7.34
N PRO A 405 8.40 -7.76 7.26
CA PRO A 405 8.86 -6.97 8.41
C PRO A 405 7.78 -6.12 9.10
N PRO A 406 6.86 -5.40 8.39
CA PRO A 406 5.82 -4.61 9.04
C PRO A 406 4.88 -5.44 9.92
N PHE A 407 4.59 -6.70 9.55
CA PHE A 407 3.77 -7.59 10.37
C PHE A 407 4.49 -8.03 11.65
N LYS A 408 5.80 -8.26 11.60
CA LYS A 408 6.61 -8.55 12.80
C LYS A 408 6.54 -7.39 13.77
N VAL A 409 6.79 -6.18 13.29
CA VAL A 409 6.77 -4.96 14.09
C VAL A 409 5.37 -4.76 14.71
N PHE A 410 4.33 -4.86 13.90
CA PHE A 410 2.95 -4.74 14.34
C PHE A 410 2.61 -5.75 15.44
N GLY A 411 2.98 -7.02 15.27
CA GLY A 411 2.76 -8.07 16.28
C GLY A 411 3.46 -7.81 17.60
N ILE A 412 4.74 -7.41 17.56
CA ILE A 412 5.54 -7.12 18.74
C ILE A 412 4.98 -5.92 19.51
N PHE A 413 4.75 -4.80 18.83
CA PHE A 413 4.29 -3.58 19.49
C PHE A 413 2.83 -3.66 19.95
N THR A 414 1.99 -4.42 19.24
CA THR A 414 0.63 -4.72 19.73
C THR A 414 0.68 -5.57 20.99
N ALA A 415 1.48 -6.63 21.04
CA ALA A 415 1.66 -7.45 22.22
C ALA A 415 2.22 -6.66 23.41
N LEU A 416 3.20 -5.79 23.17
CA LEU A 416 3.76 -4.88 24.17
C LEU A 416 2.69 -3.91 24.67
N GLY A 417 1.90 -3.31 23.76
CA GLY A 417 0.80 -2.41 24.09
C GLY A 417 -0.28 -3.06 24.94
N ILE A 418 -0.64 -4.32 24.65
CA ILE A 418 -1.55 -5.12 25.48
C ILE A 418 -0.96 -5.33 26.87
N GLY A 419 0.34 -5.59 26.99
CA GLY A 419 1.05 -5.63 28.26
C GLY A 419 0.98 -4.30 29.01
N PHE A 420 1.11 -3.19 28.32
CA PHE A 420 0.95 -1.84 28.91
C PHE A 420 -0.50 -1.56 29.32
N CYS A 421 -1.50 -2.03 28.57
CA CYS A 421 -2.90 -1.94 28.96
C CYS A 421 -3.15 -2.66 30.30
N TRP A 422 -2.64 -3.88 30.43
CA TRP A 422 -2.72 -4.62 31.70
C TRP A 422 -2.00 -3.88 32.82
N LEU A 423 -0.76 -3.46 32.61
CA LEU A 423 0.03 -2.74 33.61
C LEU A 423 -0.67 -1.45 34.07
N ALA A 424 -1.20 -0.66 33.14
CA ALA A 424 -1.96 0.54 33.46
C ALA A 424 -3.27 0.18 34.20
N SER A 425 -3.99 -0.87 33.77
CA SER A 425 -5.21 -1.33 34.44
C SER A 425 -4.97 -1.76 35.90
N VAL A 426 -3.88 -2.50 36.15
CA VAL A 426 -3.60 -3.03 37.51
C VAL A 426 -2.83 -2.03 38.41
N THR A 427 -2.40 -0.90 37.88
CA THR A 427 -1.70 0.17 38.62
C THR A 427 -2.57 1.41 38.78
N LEU A 428 -2.96 2.03 37.64
CA LEU A 428 -3.67 3.29 37.62
C LEU A 428 -5.09 3.16 38.20
N VAL A 429 -5.87 2.14 37.78
CA VAL A 429 -7.25 2.00 38.23
C VAL A 429 -7.33 1.73 39.74
N PRO A 430 -6.59 0.74 40.34
CA PRO A 430 -6.60 0.52 41.76
C PRO A 430 -6.08 1.71 42.59
N ALA A 431 -5.03 2.39 42.11
CA ALA A 431 -4.50 3.59 42.77
C ALA A 431 -5.53 4.72 42.79
N ALA A 432 -6.24 4.94 41.70
CA ALA A 432 -7.31 5.95 41.61
C ALA A 432 -8.48 5.59 42.52
N LEU A 433 -8.96 4.34 42.48
CA LEU A 433 -10.06 3.87 43.36
C LEU A 433 -9.71 3.93 44.82
N ALA A 434 -8.45 3.64 45.23
CA ALA A 434 -8.00 3.75 46.62
C ALA A 434 -8.00 5.20 47.12
N MET A 435 -7.93 6.22 46.23
CA MET A 435 -7.98 7.64 46.58
C MET A 435 -9.42 8.20 46.57
N MET A 436 -10.27 7.64 45.73
CA MET A 436 -11.65 8.09 45.56
C MET A 436 -12.56 7.54 46.69
N GLN A 437 -13.59 8.29 47.05
CA GLN A 437 -14.62 7.74 47.96
C GLN A 437 -15.42 6.64 47.26
N PRO A 438 -15.77 5.56 47.95
CA PRO A 438 -16.69 4.57 47.41
C PRO A 438 -17.98 5.24 46.94
N HIS A 439 -18.31 4.98 45.69
CA HIS A 439 -19.49 5.59 45.05
C HIS A 439 -20.15 4.55 44.18
N VAL A 440 -21.41 4.37 44.36
CA VAL A 440 -22.26 3.59 43.50
C VAL A 440 -23.17 4.54 42.75
N SER A 441 -23.36 4.32 41.48
CA SER A 441 -24.22 5.18 40.65
C SER A 441 -25.61 5.28 41.27
N ASN A 442 -26.20 6.46 41.28
CA ASN A 442 -27.57 6.71 41.81
C ASN A 442 -28.61 5.78 41.18
N TYR A 443 -28.34 5.31 39.96
CA TYR A 443 -29.17 4.31 39.29
C TYR A 443 -29.12 2.94 39.97
N LEU A 444 -27.96 2.47 40.36
CA LEU A 444 -27.78 1.19 41.05
C LEU A 444 -28.30 1.29 42.48
N GLN A 445 -28.06 2.40 43.17
CA GLN A 445 -28.61 2.64 44.50
C GLN A 445 -30.15 2.63 44.51
N ARG A 446 -30.75 3.30 43.52
CA ARG A 446 -32.22 3.34 43.34
C ARG A 446 -32.80 1.95 43.02
N ARG A 447 -32.08 1.17 42.25
CA ARG A 447 -32.45 -0.21 41.91
C ARG A 447 -32.40 -1.14 43.13
N ARG A 448 -31.41 -0.95 44.01
CA ARG A 448 -31.31 -1.67 45.31
C ARG A 448 -32.41 -1.26 46.29
N SER A 449 -32.68 0.05 46.40
CA SER A 449 -33.72 0.56 47.31
C SER A 449 -35.13 0.11 46.93
N LEU A 450 -35.37 -0.14 45.66
CA LEU A 450 -36.65 -0.64 45.13
C LEU A 450 -36.81 -2.17 45.25
N ARG A 451 -35.86 -2.89 45.86
CA ARG A 451 -35.81 -4.36 45.92
C ARG A 451 -35.93 -5.07 44.55
N ILE A 452 -35.55 -4.39 43.48
CA ILE A 452 -35.57 -4.94 42.10
C ILE A 452 -34.35 -5.86 41.89
N HIS A 453 -33.65 -6.20 42.99
CA HIS A 453 -32.40 -6.98 42.91
C HIS A 453 -32.61 -8.44 42.49
N ASP A 454 -33.81 -8.98 42.65
CA ASP A 454 -34.12 -10.38 42.36
C ASP A 454 -34.68 -10.61 40.93
N GLU A 455 -35.05 -9.56 40.21
CA GLU A 455 -35.51 -9.76 38.81
C GLU A 455 -34.39 -9.45 37.78
N PRO A 456 -33.88 -10.48 37.11
CA PRO A 456 -32.92 -10.27 36.04
C PRO A 456 -33.53 -9.42 34.93
N GLY A 457 -32.80 -8.43 34.42
CA GLY A 457 -33.23 -7.60 33.31
C GLY A 457 -33.57 -8.43 32.07
N PRO A 458 -34.27 -7.85 31.07
CA PRO A 458 -34.77 -8.62 29.94
C PRO A 458 -33.61 -9.34 29.18
N LEU A 459 -32.43 -8.72 29.08
CA LEU A 459 -31.25 -9.35 28.49
C LEU A 459 -30.74 -10.52 29.33
N SER A 460 -30.65 -10.34 30.67
CA SER A 460 -30.21 -11.37 31.59
C SER A 460 -31.19 -12.56 31.56
N ARG A 461 -32.50 -12.30 31.56
CA ARG A 461 -33.52 -13.35 31.39
C ARG A 461 -33.37 -14.13 30.11
N GLY A 462 -33.07 -13.41 28.98
CA GLY A 462 -32.80 -14.02 27.69
C GLY A 462 -31.56 -14.93 27.73
N LEU A 463 -30.45 -14.46 28.28
CA LEU A 463 -29.22 -15.23 28.44
C LEU A 463 -29.38 -16.45 29.37
N VAL A 464 -30.07 -16.31 30.47
CA VAL A 464 -30.39 -17.44 31.40
C VAL A 464 -31.27 -18.47 30.69
N LYS A 465 -32.28 -18.02 29.93
CA LYS A 465 -33.15 -18.93 29.17
C LYS A 465 -32.36 -19.66 28.10
N LEU A 466 -31.46 -18.94 27.36
CA LEU A 466 -30.58 -19.53 26.37
C LEU A 466 -29.68 -20.59 27.01
N GLY A 467 -28.97 -20.24 28.11
CA GLY A 467 -28.09 -21.16 28.80
C GLY A 467 -28.83 -22.44 29.29
N LYS A 468 -30.03 -22.28 29.90
CA LYS A 468 -30.87 -23.42 30.29
C LYS A 468 -31.31 -24.27 29.10
N THR A 469 -31.65 -23.64 27.96
CA THR A 469 -32.06 -24.37 26.76
C THR A 469 -30.88 -25.14 26.13
N LEU A 470 -29.69 -24.53 26.06
CA LEU A 470 -28.48 -25.20 25.59
C LEU A 470 -28.08 -26.37 26.49
N ALA A 471 -28.12 -26.19 27.80
CA ALA A 471 -27.83 -27.27 28.76
C ALA A 471 -28.85 -28.43 28.70
N ALA A 472 -30.15 -28.10 28.56
CA ALA A 472 -31.19 -29.10 28.43
C ALA A 472 -31.13 -29.87 27.08
N ARG A 473 -30.72 -29.21 26.00
CA ARG A 473 -30.65 -29.78 24.65
C ARG A 473 -29.20 -29.89 24.14
N ARG A 474 -28.30 -30.39 25.02
CA ARG A 474 -26.86 -30.43 24.75
C ARG A 474 -26.48 -31.09 23.40
N THR A 475 -27.14 -32.22 23.06
CA THR A 475 -26.89 -32.93 21.80
C THR A 475 -27.30 -32.10 20.58
N ALA A 476 -28.46 -31.44 20.63
CA ALA A 476 -28.91 -30.56 19.58
C ALA A 476 -28.01 -29.30 19.46
N ALA A 477 -27.56 -28.75 20.59
CA ALA A 477 -26.62 -27.63 20.59
C ALA A 477 -25.25 -28.01 19.98
N THR A 478 -24.70 -29.18 20.35
CA THR A 478 -23.47 -29.71 19.75
C THR A 478 -23.65 -29.96 18.25
N ALA A 479 -24.76 -30.58 17.83
CA ALA A 479 -25.05 -30.81 16.42
C ALA A 479 -25.17 -29.48 15.63
N ALA A 480 -25.80 -28.45 16.23
CA ALA A 480 -25.88 -27.14 15.61
C ALA A 480 -24.47 -26.47 15.44
N ILE A 481 -23.63 -26.54 16.46
CA ILE A 481 -22.25 -26.04 16.39
C ILE A 481 -21.47 -26.77 15.28
N VAL A 482 -21.55 -28.10 15.23
CA VAL A 482 -20.91 -28.92 14.18
C VAL A 482 -21.44 -28.55 12.79
N ALA A 483 -22.77 -28.40 12.65
CA ALA A 483 -23.36 -28.00 11.38
C ALA A 483 -22.91 -26.60 10.92
N VAL A 484 -22.84 -25.62 11.84
CA VAL A 484 -22.32 -24.28 11.54
C VAL A 484 -20.83 -24.37 11.16
N THR A 485 -20.03 -25.18 11.87
CA THR A 485 -18.61 -25.35 11.55
C THR A 485 -18.41 -25.97 10.16
N VAL A 486 -19.19 -26.99 9.81
CA VAL A 486 -19.12 -27.63 8.49
C VAL A 486 -19.56 -26.66 7.38
N LEU A 487 -20.67 -25.92 7.60
CA LEU A 487 -21.14 -24.92 6.66
C LEU A 487 -20.12 -23.78 6.47
N ALA A 488 -19.55 -23.29 7.56
CA ALA A 488 -18.50 -22.30 7.52
C ALA A 488 -17.22 -22.84 6.87
N GLY A 489 -16.84 -24.11 7.15
CA GLY A 489 -15.72 -24.77 6.48
C GLY A 489 -15.93 -24.86 4.97
N ALA A 490 -17.15 -25.17 4.50
CA ALA A 490 -17.47 -25.12 3.10
C ALA A 490 -17.40 -23.70 2.49
N GLY A 491 -17.71 -22.67 3.25
CA GLY A 491 -17.49 -21.27 2.85
C GLY A 491 -16.00 -20.94 2.75
N ALA A 492 -15.21 -21.38 3.71
CA ALA A 492 -13.77 -21.13 3.74
C ALA A 492 -13.02 -21.72 2.52
N THR A 493 -13.54 -22.78 1.89
CA THR A 493 -12.95 -23.30 0.63
C THR A 493 -13.17 -22.38 -0.58
N ARG A 494 -14.03 -21.36 -0.46
CA ARG A 494 -14.29 -20.36 -1.50
C ARG A 494 -13.47 -19.08 -1.29
N LEU A 495 -12.68 -19.01 -0.23
CA LEU A 495 -11.79 -17.89 -0.01
C LEU A 495 -10.76 -17.82 -1.13
N TYR A 496 -10.59 -16.66 -1.67
CA TYR A 496 -9.54 -16.33 -2.63
C TYR A 496 -8.74 -15.14 -2.09
N VAL A 497 -7.52 -15.03 -2.56
CA VAL A 497 -6.65 -13.92 -2.20
C VAL A 497 -6.69 -12.94 -3.35
N ASP A 498 -7.14 -11.76 -3.06
CA ASP A 498 -7.10 -10.64 -3.99
C ASP A 498 -6.76 -9.38 -3.23
N SER A 499 -5.68 -8.76 -3.64
CA SER A 499 -5.25 -7.48 -3.13
C SER A 499 -5.04 -6.55 -4.30
N SER A 500 -5.71 -5.43 -4.26
CA SER A 500 -5.56 -4.34 -5.20
C SER A 500 -5.18 -3.09 -4.43
N TRP A 501 -4.01 -2.52 -4.72
CA TRP A 501 -3.59 -1.26 -4.11
C TRP A 501 -4.51 -0.10 -4.48
N ILE A 502 -5.07 -0.14 -5.68
CA ILE A 502 -5.98 0.88 -6.20
C ILE A 502 -7.39 0.64 -5.72
N GLY A 503 -7.79 -0.63 -5.60
CA GLY A 503 -9.11 -1.04 -5.09
C GLY A 503 -9.37 -0.65 -3.64
N ASP A 504 -8.32 -0.40 -2.84
CA ASP A 504 -8.43 0.07 -1.46
C ASP A 504 -8.84 1.55 -1.36
N PHE A 505 -8.74 2.31 -2.46
CA PHE A 505 -9.19 3.70 -2.49
C PHE A 505 -10.69 3.82 -2.80
N ARG A 506 -11.29 4.92 -2.37
CA ARG A 506 -12.67 5.22 -2.73
C ARG A 506 -12.81 5.35 -4.24
N GLY A 507 -13.86 4.77 -4.81
CA GLY A 507 -14.09 4.75 -6.25
C GLY A 507 -14.23 6.12 -6.93
N ASP A 508 -14.50 7.18 -6.16
CA ASP A 508 -14.55 8.58 -6.62
C ASP A 508 -13.20 9.31 -6.47
N SER A 509 -12.18 8.67 -5.91
CA SER A 509 -10.87 9.30 -5.67
C SER A 509 -10.12 9.62 -6.97
N GLU A 510 -9.24 10.62 -6.90
CA GLU A 510 -8.42 11.10 -8.03
C GLU A 510 -7.60 9.96 -8.64
N ILE A 511 -7.02 9.10 -7.80
CA ILE A 511 -6.14 8.01 -8.24
C ILE A 511 -6.91 6.90 -8.97
N VAL A 512 -8.12 6.53 -8.49
CA VAL A 512 -8.97 5.54 -9.16
C VAL A 512 -9.42 6.06 -10.51
N ARG A 513 -9.85 7.34 -10.59
CA ARG A 513 -10.23 7.97 -11.86
C ARG A 513 -9.07 8.04 -12.84
N ALA A 514 -7.87 8.36 -12.37
CA ALA A 514 -6.67 8.39 -13.20
C ALA A 514 -6.33 6.99 -13.72
N ASN A 515 -6.35 5.99 -12.87
CA ASN A 515 -6.07 4.60 -13.26
C ASN A 515 -7.10 4.06 -14.25
N ASP A 516 -8.40 4.32 -14.01
CA ASP A 516 -9.48 3.93 -14.91
C ASP A 516 -9.33 4.56 -16.30
N LEU A 517 -8.93 5.85 -16.35
CA LEU A 517 -8.65 6.52 -17.61
C LEU A 517 -7.48 5.86 -18.35
N LEU A 518 -6.38 5.66 -17.64
CA LEU A 518 -5.17 5.08 -18.22
C LEU A 518 -5.40 3.66 -18.74
N ASN A 519 -6.12 2.83 -18.00
CA ASN A 519 -6.43 1.48 -18.43
C ASN A 519 -7.43 1.42 -19.61
N ARG A 520 -8.25 2.48 -19.82
CA ARG A 520 -9.14 2.55 -20.98
C ARG A 520 -8.52 3.15 -22.21
N GLN A 521 -7.64 4.14 -22.06
CA GLN A 521 -7.07 4.93 -23.15
C GLN A 521 -5.67 4.47 -23.55
N PHE A 522 -4.98 3.73 -22.67
CA PHE A 522 -3.63 3.26 -22.84
C PHE A 522 -3.51 1.78 -22.50
N ASP A 523 -2.32 1.20 -22.64
CA ASP A 523 -2.10 -0.23 -22.50
C ASP A 523 -2.08 -0.71 -21.04
N GLY A 524 -2.02 0.19 -20.07
CA GLY A 524 -2.08 -0.15 -18.65
C GLY A 524 -1.09 0.63 -17.79
N THR A 525 -1.21 0.44 -16.48
CA THR A 525 -0.41 1.17 -15.48
C THR A 525 0.52 0.26 -14.67
N ILE A 526 0.37 -1.05 -14.80
CA ILE A 526 1.14 -2.08 -14.10
C ILE A 526 2.05 -2.77 -15.13
N PHE A 527 3.31 -3.02 -14.78
CA PHE A 527 4.27 -3.57 -15.73
C PHE A 527 4.81 -4.93 -15.25
N LEU A 528 4.82 -5.90 -16.17
CA LEU A 528 5.53 -7.17 -16.02
C LEU A 528 6.73 -7.16 -16.98
N ASN A 529 7.92 -7.24 -16.40
CA ASN A 529 9.16 -7.36 -17.16
C ASN A 529 9.54 -8.85 -17.24
N VAL A 530 9.63 -9.38 -18.44
CA VAL A 530 10.08 -10.75 -18.71
C VAL A 530 11.45 -10.66 -19.35
N VAL A 531 12.49 -11.02 -18.57
CA VAL A 531 13.88 -10.94 -19.00
C VAL A 531 14.33 -12.30 -19.52
N VAL A 532 14.73 -12.34 -20.79
CA VAL A 532 15.30 -13.53 -21.46
C VAL A 532 16.81 -13.43 -21.43
N ASP A 533 17.50 -14.29 -20.67
CA ASP A 533 18.97 -14.37 -20.60
C ASP A 533 19.50 -15.50 -21.48
N GLY A 534 20.18 -15.15 -22.54
CA GLY A 534 20.82 -16.11 -23.46
C GLY A 534 22.12 -16.72 -22.95
N LYS A 535 22.58 -16.38 -21.72
CA LYS A 535 23.79 -16.87 -21.05
C LYS A 535 25.13 -16.62 -21.71
N ARG A 536 25.14 -16.10 -22.91
CA ARG A 536 26.33 -15.79 -23.70
C ARG A 536 26.15 -14.47 -24.44
N GLU A 537 27.23 -13.79 -24.70
CA GLU A 537 27.24 -12.58 -25.53
C GLU A 537 26.66 -12.89 -26.94
N ASP A 538 25.98 -11.90 -27.49
CA ASP A 538 25.35 -11.98 -28.81
C ASP A 538 24.29 -13.09 -28.95
N ALA A 539 23.75 -13.61 -27.85
CA ALA A 539 22.71 -14.64 -27.91
C ALA A 539 21.43 -14.13 -28.58
N LEU A 540 21.10 -12.86 -28.35
CA LEU A 540 19.92 -12.21 -28.92
C LEU A 540 20.00 -11.94 -30.43
N LYS A 541 21.17 -12.12 -31.05
CA LYS A 541 21.29 -12.06 -32.50
C LYS A 541 20.82 -13.33 -33.20
N SER A 542 20.17 -14.25 -32.46
CA SER A 542 19.61 -15.49 -32.98
C SER A 542 18.18 -15.27 -33.51
N PRO A 543 17.89 -15.48 -34.78
CA PRO A 543 16.54 -15.37 -35.32
C PRO A 543 15.55 -16.27 -34.64
N ALA A 544 15.98 -17.49 -34.26
CA ALA A 544 15.13 -18.48 -33.58
C ALA A 544 14.71 -17.99 -32.17
N LEU A 545 15.60 -17.33 -31.45
CA LEU A 545 15.29 -16.79 -30.14
C LEU A 545 14.33 -15.59 -30.24
N LEU A 546 14.58 -14.67 -31.16
CA LEU A 546 13.72 -13.52 -31.41
C LEU A 546 12.31 -13.94 -31.87
N ALA A 547 12.20 -14.97 -32.72
CA ALA A 547 10.91 -15.51 -33.14
C ALA A 547 10.12 -16.12 -31.95
N ARG A 548 10.81 -16.77 -31.00
CA ARG A 548 10.14 -17.25 -29.76
C ARG A 548 9.71 -16.09 -28.86
N MET A 549 10.48 -15.01 -28.80
CA MET A 549 10.08 -13.80 -28.07
C MET A 549 8.85 -13.15 -28.72
N GLU A 550 8.82 -13.01 -30.05
CA GLU A 550 7.67 -12.51 -30.79
C GLU A 550 6.41 -13.36 -30.53
N ALA A 551 6.55 -14.69 -30.58
CA ALA A 551 5.44 -15.60 -30.29
C ALA A 551 4.96 -15.51 -28.85
N LEU A 552 5.85 -15.29 -27.87
CA LEU A 552 5.49 -15.03 -26.47
C LEU A 552 4.70 -13.72 -26.34
N GLN A 553 5.17 -12.63 -26.97
CA GLN A 553 4.46 -11.35 -26.99
C GLN A 553 3.04 -11.53 -27.55
N ALA A 554 2.91 -12.08 -28.76
CA ALA A 554 1.62 -12.30 -29.40
C ALA A 554 0.65 -13.18 -28.57
N HIS A 555 1.19 -14.18 -27.86
CA HIS A 555 0.38 -15.04 -27.00
C HIS A 555 -0.13 -14.29 -25.77
N ILE A 556 0.72 -13.56 -25.09
CA ILE A 556 0.38 -12.85 -23.84
C ILE A 556 -0.44 -11.59 -24.12
N ASP A 557 -0.17 -10.86 -25.20
CA ASP A 557 -0.96 -9.70 -25.63
C ASP A 557 -2.41 -10.07 -25.98
N GLY A 558 -2.66 -11.34 -26.29
CA GLY A 558 -4.01 -11.88 -26.49
C GLY A 558 -4.82 -12.10 -25.22
N LEU A 559 -4.27 -11.90 -24.01
CA LEU A 559 -4.99 -12.06 -22.76
C LEU A 559 -5.80 -10.81 -22.39
N ASP A 560 -6.97 -10.99 -21.78
CA ASP A 560 -7.97 -9.93 -21.55
C ASP A 560 -7.43 -8.70 -20.78
N ASP A 561 -6.55 -8.88 -19.80
CA ASP A 561 -6.05 -7.80 -18.94
C ASP A 561 -4.67 -7.28 -19.37
N VAL A 562 -4.14 -7.75 -20.50
CA VAL A 562 -2.91 -7.25 -21.09
C VAL A 562 -3.24 -6.23 -22.17
N GLY A 563 -2.62 -5.06 -22.10
CA GLY A 563 -2.88 -3.99 -23.06
C GLY A 563 -1.95 -3.99 -24.25
N GLY A 564 -0.73 -4.51 -24.05
CA GLY A 564 0.30 -4.61 -25.08
C GLY A 564 1.67 -4.85 -24.48
N SER A 565 2.64 -5.09 -25.35
CA SER A 565 4.03 -5.33 -24.96
C SER A 565 5.01 -4.52 -25.80
N LEU A 566 6.23 -4.38 -25.28
CA LEU A 566 7.35 -3.76 -25.97
C LEU A 566 8.64 -4.54 -25.72
N SER A 567 9.38 -4.86 -26.77
CA SER A 567 10.64 -5.57 -26.68
C SER A 567 11.62 -5.17 -27.79
N LEU A 568 12.78 -5.84 -27.84
CA LEU A 568 13.72 -5.71 -28.94
C LEU A 568 13.12 -6.12 -30.30
N VAL A 569 12.15 -7.03 -30.31
CA VAL A 569 11.45 -7.50 -31.52
C VAL A 569 10.78 -6.34 -32.25
N ASP A 570 10.07 -5.48 -31.51
CA ASP A 570 9.31 -4.36 -32.07
C ASP A 570 10.24 -3.32 -32.71
N TYR A 571 11.40 -3.04 -32.10
CA TYR A 571 12.42 -2.18 -32.64
C TYR A 571 13.04 -2.77 -33.94
N LEU A 572 13.31 -4.06 -33.98
CA LEU A 572 13.87 -4.72 -35.16
C LEU A 572 12.87 -4.74 -36.33
N LYS A 573 11.59 -5.02 -36.05
CA LYS A 573 10.51 -4.96 -37.06
C LYS A 573 10.33 -3.55 -37.60
N SER A 574 10.23 -2.56 -36.72
CA SER A 574 10.12 -1.16 -37.09
C SER A 574 11.33 -0.69 -37.93
N THR A 575 12.55 -1.13 -37.58
CA THR A 575 13.76 -0.82 -38.35
C THR A 575 13.74 -1.47 -39.73
N ASN A 576 13.34 -2.74 -39.81
CA ASN A 576 13.22 -3.46 -41.07
C ASN A 576 12.22 -2.75 -42.03
N LYS A 577 11.04 -2.40 -41.49
CA LYS A 577 10.03 -1.64 -42.22
C LYS A 577 10.57 -0.27 -42.72
N SER A 578 11.22 0.47 -41.82
CA SER A 578 11.76 1.80 -42.15
C SER A 578 12.88 1.76 -43.24
N LEU A 579 13.73 0.74 -43.23
CA LEU A 579 14.76 0.54 -44.25
C LEU A 579 14.20 0.15 -45.62
N HIS A 580 12.93 -0.28 -45.66
CA HIS A 580 12.22 -0.62 -46.89
C HIS A 580 11.12 0.41 -47.23
N ALA A 581 11.39 1.70 -46.99
CA ALA A 581 10.49 2.81 -47.30
C ALA A 581 9.10 2.70 -46.67
N ASP A 582 9.03 2.19 -45.43
CA ASP A 582 7.82 1.97 -44.66
C ASP A 582 6.79 1.02 -45.29
N ASP A 583 7.27 0.06 -46.14
CA ASP A 583 6.41 -0.98 -46.69
C ASP A 583 5.99 -1.99 -45.63
N GLU A 584 4.67 -2.17 -45.44
CA GLU A 584 4.05 -3.12 -44.54
C GLU A 584 4.51 -4.59 -44.74
N ALA A 585 4.94 -4.96 -45.94
CA ALA A 585 5.46 -6.30 -46.23
C ALA A 585 6.75 -6.63 -45.43
N TYR A 586 7.43 -5.59 -44.96
CA TYR A 586 8.67 -5.69 -44.19
C TYR A 586 8.47 -5.45 -42.68
N ASP A 587 7.24 -5.36 -42.19
CA ASP A 587 6.93 -5.37 -40.76
C ASP A 587 7.09 -6.77 -40.19
N LYS A 588 8.31 -7.30 -40.24
CA LYS A 588 8.68 -8.64 -39.78
C LYS A 588 10.12 -8.68 -39.29
N LEU A 589 10.44 -9.69 -38.48
CA LEU A 589 11.81 -9.90 -38.03
C LEU A 589 12.75 -10.19 -39.19
N PRO A 590 14.01 -9.70 -39.13
CA PRO A 590 15.07 -10.12 -40.07
C PRO A 590 15.33 -11.62 -40.02
N GLU A 591 15.57 -12.24 -41.14
CA GLU A 591 15.68 -13.68 -41.26
C GLU A 591 17.07 -14.23 -40.88
N THR A 592 18.10 -13.38 -40.97
CA THR A 592 19.48 -13.79 -40.71
C THR A 592 20.13 -13.11 -39.52
N ARG A 593 21.07 -13.80 -38.89
CA ARG A 593 21.88 -13.24 -37.80
C ARG A 593 22.68 -12.01 -38.27
N GLN A 594 23.08 -11.96 -39.53
CA GLN A 594 23.83 -10.85 -40.06
C GLN A 594 22.97 -9.59 -40.18
N GLU A 595 21.78 -9.69 -40.75
CA GLU A 595 20.80 -8.57 -40.81
C GLU A 595 20.46 -8.03 -39.42
N ILE A 596 20.18 -8.93 -38.44
CA ILE A 596 19.95 -8.54 -37.07
C ILE A 596 21.14 -7.75 -36.52
N SER A 597 22.37 -8.20 -36.76
CA SER A 597 23.57 -7.52 -36.28
C SER A 597 23.76 -6.15 -36.94
N GLU A 598 23.44 -6.02 -38.23
CA GLU A 598 23.48 -4.76 -38.98
C GLU A 598 22.43 -3.79 -38.46
N TYR A 599 21.20 -4.23 -38.21
CA TYR A 599 20.14 -3.38 -37.70
C TYR A 599 20.43 -2.93 -36.27
N LEU A 600 20.93 -3.79 -35.41
CA LEU A 600 21.35 -3.42 -34.04
C LEU A 600 22.52 -2.40 -34.09
N PHE A 601 23.44 -2.58 -35.01
CA PHE A 601 24.53 -1.62 -35.22
C PHE A 601 23.97 -0.27 -35.69
N LEU A 602 23.09 -0.25 -36.69
CA LEU A 602 22.45 0.98 -37.19
C LEU A 602 21.67 1.68 -36.05
N LEU A 603 20.89 0.94 -35.24
CA LEU A 603 20.20 1.50 -34.09
C LEU A 603 21.17 2.09 -33.07
N SER A 604 22.32 1.43 -32.81
CA SER A 604 23.32 1.91 -31.84
C SER A 604 24.03 3.19 -32.26
N ILE A 605 24.22 3.42 -33.58
CA ILE A 605 24.89 4.61 -34.12
C ILE A 605 23.92 5.73 -34.52
N SER A 606 22.62 5.46 -34.56
CA SER A 606 21.58 6.41 -35.00
C SER A 606 21.36 7.60 -34.04
N GLY A 607 22.26 7.81 -33.09
CA GLY A 607 22.35 8.99 -32.25
C GLY A 607 21.58 8.87 -30.91
N ARG A 608 20.89 7.76 -30.64
CA ARG A 608 20.19 7.53 -29.33
C ARG A 608 20.08 6.06 -28.92
N PRO A 609 21.19 5.45 -28.53
CA PRO A 609 21.20 4.07 -28.03
C PRO A 609 20.31 3.87 -26.79
N GLU A 610 19.96 4.95 -26.07
CA GLU A 610 19.17 4.96 -24.85
C GLU A 610 17.79 4.31 -24.98
N GLN A 611 17.21 4.27 -26.18
CA GLN A 611 15.92 3.61 -26.43
C GLN A 611 16.06 2.09 -26.40
N LEU A 612 17.21 1.57 -26.81
CA LEU A 612 17.50 0.14 -26.76
C LEU A 612 17.81 -0.33 -25.34
N ASP A 613 18.34 0.54 -24.48
CA ASP A 613 18.67 0.17 -23.09
C ASP A 613 17.46 -0.40 -22.31
N ALA A 614 16.24 -0.01 -22.68
CA ALA A 614 15.04 -0.51 -22.03
C ALA A 614 14.66 -1.96 -22.41
N VAL A 615 15.16 -2.44 -23.55
CA VAL A 615 14.77 -3.71 -24.15
C VAL A 615 15.93 -4.70 -24.33
N VAL A 616 17.19 -4.23 -24.31
CA VAL A 616 18.35 -5.09 -24.48
C VAL A 616 19.57 -4.55 -23.73
N ASP A 617 20.39 -5.45 -23.18
CA ASP A 617 21.66 -5.10 -22.54
C ASP A 617 22.76 -4.80 -23.58
N TYR A 618 23.81 -4.12 -23.12
CA TYR A 618 24.93 -3.73 -23.97
C TYR A 618 25.66 -4.92 -24.65
N GLN A 619 25.61 -6.11 -24.06
CA GLN A 619 26.27 -7.31 -24.58
C GLN A 619 25.35 -8.13 -25.50
N TYR A 620 24.14 -7.70 -25.77
CA TYR A 620 23.12 -8.44 -26.51
C TYR A 620 22.92 -9.88 -25.96
N ARG A 621 23.07 -9.99 -24.66
CA ARG A 621 22.93 -11.23 -23.91
C ARG A 621 21.52 -11.34 -23.31
N GLN A 622 20.99 -10.25 -22.77
CA GLN A 622 19.71 -10.21 -22.09
C GLN A 622 18.75 -9.27 -22.82
N ALA A 623 17.51 -9.72 -23.01
CA ALA A 623 16.42 -8.89 -23.50
C ALA A 623 15.31 -8.79 -22.46
N ASN A 624 14.72 -7.62 -22.36
CA ASN A 624 13.54 -7.35 -21.56
C ASN A 624 12.31 -7.19 -22.45
N ILE A 625 11.26 -7.96 -22.18
CA ILE A 625 9.93 -7.79 -22.74
C ILE A 625 9.08 -7.15 -21.64
N THR A 626 8.60 -5.93 -21.85
CA THR A 626 7.72 -5.22 -20.92
C THR A 626 6.28 -5.39 -21.37
N PHE A 627 5.48 -6.11 -20.59
CA PHE A 627 4.03 -6.21 -20.77
C PHE A 627 3.35 -5.15 -19.92
N ALA A 628 2.46 -4.37 -20.51
CA ALA A 628 1.60 -3.42 -19.81
C ALA A 628 0.28 -4.10 -19.45
N ILE A 629 -0.08 -4.05 -18.17
CA ILE A 629 -1.22 -4.76 -17.61
C ILE A 629 -2.24 -3.76 -17.08
N LYS A 630 -3.53 -4.01 -17.37
CA LYS A 630 -4.67 -3.13 -17.04
C LYS A 630 -5.29 -3.39 -15.66
N THR A 631 -4.78 -4.36 -14.94
CA THR A 631 -5.31 -4.73 -13.61
C THR A 631 -4.20 -4.81 -12.58
N ASP A 632 -4.50 -4.44 -11.33
CA ASP A 632 -3.65 -4.65 -10.17
C ASP A 632 -4.18 -5.74 -9.22
N HIS A 633 -5.30 -6.39 -9.60
CA HIS A 633 -5.88 -7.51 -8.87
C HIS A 633 -4.96 -8.73 -8.89
N THR A 634 -4.55 -9.16 -7.70
CA THR A 634 -3.53 -10.21 -7.54
C THR A 634 -3.94 -11.54 -8.16
N GLU A 635 -5.22 -11.91 -8.14
CA GLU A 635 -5.73 -13.14 -8.75
C GLU A 635 -5.51 -13.15 -10.27
N ARG A 636 -5.80 -12.02 -10.93
CA ARG A 636 -5.61 -11.86 -12.38
C ARG A 636 -4.14 -11.78 -12.75
N LEU A 637 -3.34 -11.03 -11.97
CA LEU A 637 -1.89 -10.97 -12.15
C LEU A 637 -1.26 -12.35 -12.03
N LYS A 638 -1.73 -13.15 -11.09
CA LYS A 638 -1.27 -14.55 -10.93
C LYS A 638 -1.58 -15.37 -12.17
N ALA A 639 -2.78 -15.27 -12.72
CA ALA A 639 -3.15 -16.00 -13.93
C ALA A 639 -2.25 -15.65 -15.12
N ILE A 640 -1.95 -14.36 -15.33
CA ILE A 640 -1.03 -13.89 -16.38
C ILE A 640 0.39 -14.44 -16.15
N ILE A 641 0.92 -14.32 -14.93
CA ILE A 641 2.26 -14.78 -14.58
C ILE A 641 2.39 -16.28 -14.73
N ASP A 642 1.38 -17.05 -14.32
CA ASP A 642 1.39 -18.52 -14.45
C ASP A 642 1.29 -18.93 -15.93
N GLU A 643 0.55 -18.19 -16.79
CA GLU A 643 0.53 -18.42 -18.23
C GLU A 643 1.88 -18.11 -18.87
N VAL A 644 2.52 -16.99 -18.53
CA VAL A 644 3.88 -16.69 -18.99
C VAL A 644 4.85 -17.82 -18.60
N ARG A 645 4.82 -18.28 -17.35
CA ARG A 645 5.67 -19.38 -16.88
C ARG A 645 5.39 -20.69 -17.64
N GLY A 646 4.10 -20.99 -17.83
CA GLY A 646 3.68 -22.18 -18.58
C GLY A 646 4.14 -22.13 -20.02
N TYR A 647 4.01 -20.99 -20.69
CA TYR A 647 4.48 -20.79 -22.05
C TYR A 647 6.00 -20.92 -22.17
N VAL A 648 6.73 -20.23 -21.30
CA VAL A 648 8.20 -20.28 -21.26
C VAL A 648 8.69 -21.72 -21.02
N ALA A 649 8.08 -22.46 -20.12
CA ALA A 649 8.47 -23.85 -19.85
C ALA A 649 8.25 -24.78 -21.07
N ARG A 650 7.23 -24.52 -21.89
CA ARG A 650 6.94 -25.29 -23.11
C ARG A 650 7.84 -24.92 -24.30
N GLU A 651 8.05 -23.61 -24.50
CA GLU A 651 8.59 -23.10 -25.75
C GLU A 651 10.06 -22.65 -25.69
N PHE A 652 10.63 -22.43 -24.49
CA PHE A 652 12.01 -21.97 -24.36
C PHE A 652 12.98 -23.04 -23.83
N GLY A 653 12.48 -24.20 -23.45
CA GLY A 653 13.31 -25.24 -22.82
C GLY A 653 14.42 -25.80 -23.69
N ASP A 654 14.25 -25.80 -24.99
CA ASP A 654 15.21 -26.30 -25.99
C ASP A 654 16.30 -25.27 -26.38
N LEU A 655 16.08 -23.98 -26.05
CA LEU A 655 16.98 -22.89 -26.45
C LEU A 655 18.16 -22.67 -25.47
N GLY A 656 18.16 -23.33 -24.31
CA GLY A 656 19.21 -23.20 -23.29
C GLY A 656 19.31 -21.80 -22.66
N VAL A 657 18.24 -21.01 -22.71
CA VAL A 657 18.10 -19.69 -22.10
C VAL A 657 17.46 -19.77 -20.72
N GLU A 658 17.62 -18.72 -19.92
CA GLU A 658 16.89 -18.55 -18.66
C GLU A 658 15.92 -17.37 -18.81
N VAL A 659 14.71 -17.54 -18.25
CA VAL A 659 13.71 -16.48 -18.29
C VAL A 659 13.30 -16.14 -16.87
N HIS A 660 13.38 -14.88 -16.53
CA HIS A 660 13.07 -14.34 -15.20
C HIS A 660 12.02 -13.24 -15.29
N MET A 661 11.30 -13.02 -14.19
CA MET A 661 10.25 -12.00 -14.12
C MET A 661 10.59 -10.95 -13.09
N ALA A 662 10.28 -9.70 -13.41
CA ALA A 662 10.44 -8.53 -12.57
C ALA A 662 9.29 -7.55 -12.81
N GLY A 663 9.35 -6.38 -12.20
CA GLY A 663 8.36 -5.33 -12.38
C GLY A 663 7.23 -5.37 -11.34
N SER A 664 6.38 -4.35 -11.39
CA SER A 664 5.34 -4.13 -10.38
C SER A 664 4.32 -5.27 -10.31
N ALA A 665 3.99 -5.92 -11.43
CA ALA A 665 3.09 -7.08 -11.47
C ALA A 665 3.69 -8.27 -10.71
N ASN A 666 4.96 -8.59 -10.97
CA ASN A 666 5.65 -9.69 -10.28
C ASN A 666 5.81 -9.39 -8.78
N ASN A 667 6.11 -8.13 -8.42
CA ASN A 667 6.21 -7.72 -7.03
C ASN A 667 4.87 -7.87 -6.30
N SER A 668 3.76 -7.49 -6.92
CA SER A 668 2.41 -7.69 -6.35
C SER A 668 2.08 -9.17 -6.14
N TYR A 669 2.44 -10.01 -7.10
CA TYR A 669 2.28 -11.48 -6.98
C TYR A 669 3.10 -12.06 -5.81
N VAL A 670 4.39 -11.71 -5.72
CA VAL A 670 5.28 -12.19 -4.64
C VAL A 670 4.82 -11.66 -3.28
N TRP A 671 4.37 -10.41 -3.23
CA TRP A 671 3.81 -9.79 -2.02
C TRP A 671 2.61 -10.58 -1.49
N ALA A 672 1.67 -10.96 -2.36
CA ALA A 672 0.50 -11.74 -1.98
C ALA A 672 0.88 -13.16 -1.49
N ASP A 673 1.85 -13.82 -2.13
CA ASP A 673 2.36 -15.12 -1.69
C ASP A 673 3.00 -15.04 -0.29
N LEU A 674 3.82 -14.01 -0.04
CA LEU A 674 4.40 -13.74 1.28
C LEU A 674 3.34 -13.45 2.33
N LEU A 675 2.29 -12.69 1.98
CA LEU A 675 1.16 -12.37 2.86
C LEU A 675 0.47 -13.66 3.32
N ILE A 676 0.08 -14.51 2.36
CA ILE A 676 -0.62 -15.78 2.66
C ILE A 676 0.24 -16.66 3.57
N LYS A 677 1.51 -16.89 3.19
CA LYS A 677 2.43 -17.73 3.96
C LYS A 677 2.62 -17.22 5.38
N SER A 678 2.86 -15.92 5.53
CA SER A 678 3.04 -15.27 6.83
C SER A 678 1.82 -15.44 7.72
N GLN A 679 0.63 -15.27 7.16
CA GLN A 679 -0.63 -15.33 7.92
C GLN A 679 -1.03 -16.75 8.28
N MET A 680 -0.90 -17.70 7.36
CA MET A 680 -1.17 -19.11 7.67
C MET A 680 -0.28 -19.60 8.81
N LEU A 681 1.00 -19.26 8.76
CA LEU A 681 1.95 -19.60 9.83
C LEU A 681 1.56 -18.92 11.17
N ALA A 682 1.22 -17.62 11.13
CA ALA A 682 0.82 -16.88 12.33
C ALA A 682 -0.45 -17.46 12.98
N ILE A 683 -1.48 -17.82 12.18
CA ILE A 683 -2.71 -18.44 12.68
C ILE A 683 -2.41 -19.77 13.37
N VAL A 684 -1.56 -20.60 12.82
CA VAL A 684 -1.18 -21.89 13.44
C VAL A 684 -0.40 -21.67 14.72
N LEU A 685 0.62 -20.80 14.69
CA LEU A 685 1.47 -20.50 15.84
C LEU A 685 0.69 -19.82 16.97
N SER A 686 -0.26 -18.94 16.66
CA SER A 686 -1.16 -18.32 17.63
C SER A 686 -1.94 -19.39 18.40
N LYS A 687 -2.59 -20.33 17.72
CA LYS A 687 -3.36 -21.40 18.35
C LYS A 687 -2.50 -22.33 19.19
N VAL A 688 -1.32 -22.70 18.68
CA VAL A 688 -0.34 -23.49 19.45
C VAL A 688 0.13 -22.72 20.69
N GLY A 689 0.44 -21.44 20.54
CA GLY A 689 0.85 -20.59 21.66
C GLY A 689 -0.23 -20.46 22.74
N ILE A 690 -1.48 -20.16 22.34
CA ILE A 690 -2.63 -20.09 23.28
C ILE A 690 -2.85 -21.43 23.98
N PHE A 691 -2.77 -22.55 23.24
CA PHE A 691 -2.87 -23.89 23.81
C PHE A 691 -1.79 -24.13 24.87
N LEU A 692 -0.53 -23.83 24.55
CA LEU A 692 0.59 -24.05 25.47
C LEU A 692 0.47 -23.17 26.74
N VAL A 693 0.13 -21.90 26.57
CA VAL A 693 -0.08 -20.97 27.69
C VAL A 693 -1.21 -21.47 28.60
N ALA A 694 -2.35 -21.82 28.04
CA ALA A 694 -3.47 -22.34 28.82
C ALA A 694 -3.14 -23.66 29.47
N MET A 695 -2.49 -24.60 28.78
CA MET A 695 -2.02 -25.86 29.32
C MET A 695 -1.10 -25.68 30.55
N LEU A 696 -0.12 -24.77 30.44
CA LEU A 696 0.83 -24.48 31.53
C LEU A 696 0.17 -23.79 32.70
N LEU A 697 -0.70 -22.81 32.47
CA LEU A 697 -1.36 -22.04 33.52
C LEU A 697 -2.37 -22.88 34.32
N PHE A 698 -3.15 -23.69 33.62
CA PHE A 698 -4.13 -24.60 34.26
C PHE A 698 -3.54 -25.96 34.63
N ARG A 699 -2.29 -26.24 34.24
CA ARG A 699 -1.61 -27.53 34.42
C ARG A 699 -2.46 -28.70 33.93
N SER A 700 -3.15 -28.52 32.82
CA SER A 700 -4.10 -29.48 32.26
C SER A 700 -4.14 -29.38 30.74
N LEU A 701 -3.86 -30.50 30.05
CA LEU A 701 -3.95 -30.64 28.60
C LEU A 701 -5.38 -30.38 28.11
N THR A 702 -6.37 -30.89 28.84
CA THR A 702 -7.80 -30.72 28.53
C THR A 702 -8.23 -29.26 28.61
N ALA A 703 -7.73 -28.51 29.60
CA ALA A 703 -8.01 -27.08 29.72
C ALA A 703 -7.42 -26.30 28.55
N GLY A 704 -6.20 -26.63 28.14
CA GLY A 704 -5.59 -26.05 26.91
C GLY A 704 -6.46 -26.27 25.68
N LEU A 705 -6.94 -27.51 25.49
CA LEU A 705 -7.80 -27.84 24.36
C LEU A 705 -9.13 -27.07 24.39
N TYR A 706 -9.79 -27.00 25.55
CA TYR A 706 -11.04 -26.25 25.74
C TYR A 706 -10.86 -24.75 25.46
N THR A 707 -9.69 -24.18 25.72
CA THR A 707 -9.40 -22.76 25.43
C THR A 707 -9.25 -22.49 23.94
N VAL A 708 -8.63 -23.41 23.18
CA VAL A 708 -8.38 -23.22 21.75
C VAL A 708 -9.62 -23.52 20.89
N LEU A 709 -10.52 -24.42 21.34
CA LEU A 709 -11.70 -24.78 20.55
C LEU A 709 -12.60 -23.59 20.15
N PRO A 710 -12.99 -22.68 21.07
CA PRO A 710 -13.81 -21.50 20.70
C PRO A 710 -13.09 -20.59 19.72
N VAL A 711 -11.79 -20.36 19.91
CA VAL A 711 -10.98 -19.51 19.02
C VAL A 711 -10.92 -20.11 17.62
N THR A 712 -10.68 -21.43 17.51
CA THR A 712 -10.67 -22.13 16.22
C THR A 712 -12.03 -22.09 15.55
N PHE A 713 -13.11 -22.29 16.31
CA PHE A 713 -14.48 -22.17 15.80
C PHE A 713 -14.74 -20.77 15.22
N THR A 714 -14.40 -19.72 15.98
CA THR A 714 -14.58 -18.33 15.54
C THR A 714 -13.78 -18.06 14.26
N THR A 715 -12.51 -18.51 14.19
CA THR A 715 -11.69 -18.35 12.98
C THR A 715 -12.33 -19.02 11.74
N ILE A 716 -12.85 -20.25 11.91
CA ILE A 716 -13.51 -20.97 10.81
C ILE A 716 -14.80 -20.27 10.41
N VAL A 717 -15.58 -19.76 11.36
CA VAL A 717 -16.83 -19.05 11.08
C VAL A 717 -16.57 -17.73 10.34
N VAL A 718 -15.59 -16.95 10.78
CA VAL A 718 -15.22 -15.69 10.12
C VAL A 718 -14.71 -15.94 8.69
N ALA A 719 -13.80 -16.91 8.53
CA ALA A 719 -13.30 -17.31 7.22
C ALA A 719 -14.42 -17.83 6.31
N GLY A 720 -15.33 -18.65 6.87
CA GLY A 720 -16.47 -19.18 6.13
C GLY A 720 -17.46 -18.12 5.67
N LEU A 721 -17.77 -17.16 6.54
CA LEU A 721 -18.63 -16.03 6.19
C LEU A 721 -17.99 -15.17 5.10
N ALA A 722 -16.70 -14.85 5.22
CA ALA A 722 -15.97 -14.12 4.19
C ALA A 722 -16.04 -14.85 2.82
N GLY A 723 -15.78 -16.16 2.80
CA GLY A 723 -15.88 -16.95 1.58
C GLY A 723 -17.30 -17.04 0.99
N TRP A 724 -18.35 -17.14 1.83
CA TRP A 724 -19.72 -17.10 1.35
C TRP A 724 -20.16 -15.72 0.85
N MET A 725 -19.62 -14.66 1.41
CA MET A 725 -19.90 -13.27 1.00
C MET A 725 -19.05 -12.82 -0.17
N GLY A 726 -18.10 -13.65 -0.63
CA GLY A 726 -17.16 -13.28 -1.70
C GLY A 726 -16.18 -12.17 -1.29
N ILE A 727 -15.89 -12.06 0.01
CA ILE A 727 -14.91 -11.09 0.52
C ILE A 727 -13.52 -11.71 0.36
N PRO A 728 -12.61 -11.08 -0.41
CA PRO A 728 -11.25 -11.58 -0.59
C PRO A 728 -10.44 -11.53 0.70
N LEU A 729 -9.40 -12.35 0.76
CA LEU A 729 -8.34 -12.21 1.75
C LEU A 729 -7.38 -11.10 1.31
N ASP A 730 -7.47 -9.97 1.94
CA ASP A 730 -6.55 -8.85 1.86
C ASP A 730 -5.81 -8.65 3.20
N VAL A 731 -4.99 -7.60 3.31
CA VAL A 731 -4.28 -7.26 4.56
C VAL A 731 -5.24 -7.08 5.73
N SER A 732 -6.35 -6.41 5.50
CA SER A 732 -7.32 -6.03 6.53
C SER A 732 -8.11 -7.22 7.04
N THR A 733 -8.64 -8.04 6.12
CA THR A 733 -9.43 -9.24 6.43
C THR A 733 -8.59 -10.33 7.08
N VAL A 734 -7.35 -10.47 6.65
CA VAL A 734 -6.41 -11.44 7.22
C VAL A 734 -6.00 -11.06 8.63
N LEU A 735 -5.75 -9.78 8.92
CA LEU A 735 -5.48 -9.32 10.28
C LEU A 735 -6.69 -9.53 11.19
N ALA A 736 -7.90 -9.21 10.71
CA ALA A 736 -9.12 -9.44 11.46
C ALA A 736 -9.31 -10.94 11.80
N ALA A 737 -9.02 -11.84 10.86
CA ALA A 737 -9.07 -13.29 11.09
C ALA A 737 -7.96 -13.80 12.04
N GLY A 738 -6.80 -13.14 12.08
CA GLY A 738 -5.70 -13.46 13.00
C GLY A 738 -5.95 -13.00 14.43
N VAL A 739 -6.71 -11.92 14.60
CA VAL A 739 -7.08 -11.34 15.91
C VAL A 739 -8.28 -12.06 16.53
N ALA A 740 -9.19 -12.60 15.73
CA ALA A 740 -10.36 -13.36 16.18
C ALA A 740 -9.97 -14.76 16.69
#